data_a77f5df298d74af354ff373ecd2bb0d8
#
_entry.id   a77f5df298d74af354ff373ecd2bb0d8
#
_cell.length_a   1.000
_cell.length_b   1.000
_cell.length_c   1.000
_cell.angle_alpha   90.00
_cell.angle_beta   90.00
_cell.angle_gamma   90.00
#
_symmetry.space_group_name_H-M   'P 1'
#
loop_
_entity.id
_entity.type
_entity.pdbx_description
1 polymer ?
#
loop_
_entity_poly.entity_id
_entity_poly.type
_entity_poly.pdbx_seq_one_letter_code
_entity_poly.pdbx_strand_id
1 'polypeptide(L)'
;MRSTLNFNSHWQFTKPGAAPVAVTLPHTWNAADGTDGGNDYFRGTCTYTKEFAAPAHADDEEVWLEFEGAAMTAVVTLNDQQLTRHAGGYSTFRVNLTPALAAQNTLTVTVDNSANRTVYPQKADFTFYGGLYRDVHILIVPHSHFALGNHGAPALRVTPEVSDDLHSAAVTVEAACENTPDGTEVLFAIEGVGEQTAAVQGGKAVTVFDIENVHLWDGVADPYLYSIAASLPGGDAVAVHFGCRRIAFKPDTGFWLNGRNVRLVGAARHQDRAGLGNALTAAEHEEDMQILRDMGANTVRLAHYQHAQYFYDLCDKYGLVVWAEIPYITEHMPEATANTLSQMEELVTQNYNHPSIICWGLSNEITVTTGVTENLTANHRLLNDLCHRLDATRPTTMAHAFMLDPNDPFVQLPDICSYNLYYGWYLGELQQNDEFFDTFHKNHPDRVIGLSEFGADANPAYQSARPERGDWSESYQAVYHEHMLKMWSERPYIWAMHVWNGFDFGADGRGEGGKPGQNQKGLVTFDRKTKKDAYFIYKAYLSSDPFVHLCGRRYVHRTESQTEIKVYSNQPRVTLFVDGKEFAAQDGDKIFKFIVPISGTHEIKAVAGSCTDCMTITKADKPDPTYRAEGQVENWFDKPEELMKEGYYSIMDSMETLQKSPAASKLLSSIMVKASNAYGDVAKNVKMPPEMESQMARTSLRSILKQVAKSITPADVQQLNAALKKKKKES
;
A
#
# COMPACT_ATOMS: atom_id res chain seq x y z
N MET A 1 -19.55 14.55 31.42
CA MET A 1 -18.16 14.09 31.09
C MET A 1 -18.24 13.25 29.84
N ARG A 2 -17.34 13.48 28.84
CA ARG A 2 -17.32 12.69 27.59
C ARG A 2 -17.28 11.19 27.87
N SER A 3 -18.12 10.45 27.17
CA SER A 3 -18.10 8.99 27.20
C SER A 3 -18.21 8.42 25.78
N THR A 4 -17.58 7.28 25.57
CA THR A 4 -17.57 6.55 24.30
C THR A 4 -18.12 5.15 24.52
N LEU A 5 -19.15 4.78 23.75
CA LEU A 5 -19.80 3.48 23.80
C LEU A 5 -19.54 2.74 22.50
N ASN A 6 -19.07 1.49 22.58
CA ASN A 6 -18.96 0.62 21.42
C ASN A 6 -20.35 0.32 20.86
N PHE A 7 -20.53 0.50 19.55
CA PHE A 7 -21.83 0.34 18.88
C PHE A 7 -21.83 -0.76 17.81
N ASN A 8 -20.84 -1.64 17.80
CA ASN A 8 -20.58 -2.64 16.75
C ASN A 8 -21.56 -3.82 16.72
N SER A 9 -22.20 -4.18 17.83
CA SER A 9 -23.04 -5.38 17.93
C SER A 9 -24.47 -5.16 17.45
N HIS A 10 -25.17 -6.26 17.12
CA HIS A 10 -26.62 -6.28 16.85
C HIS A 10 -27.10 -5.42 15.66
N TRP A 11 -26.35 -5.40 14.57
CA TRP A 11 -26.79 -4.82 13.31
C TRP A 11 -27.50 -5.84 12.44
N GLN A 12 -28.49 -5.38 11.65
CA GLN A 12 -29.10 -6.12 10.56
C GLN A 12 -28.54 -5.62 9.24
N PHE A 13 -27.90 -6.49 8.50
CA PHE A 13 -27.39 -6.20 7.15
C PHE A 13 -28.34 -6.74 6.09
N THR A 14 -28.66 -5.93 5.09
CA THR A 14 -29.55 -6.30 4.00
C THR A 14 -28.91 -5.97 2.66
N LYS A 15 -28.69 -6.99 1.85
CA LYS A 15 -28.30 -6.89 0.42
C LYS A 15 -29.56 -6.80 -0.43
N PRO A 16 -29.58 -6.06 -1.55
CA PRO A 16 -30.77 -5.95 -2.42
C PRO A 16 -31.34 -7.32 -2.79
N GLY A 17 -32.64 -7.49 -2.57
CA GLY A 17 -33.35 -8.75 -2.86
C GLY A 17 -33.12 -9.90 -1.87
N ALA A 18 -32.29 -9.72 -0.85
CA ALA A 18 -32.05 -10.70 0.19
C ALA A 18 -32.78 -10.38 1.52
N ALA A 19 -32.99 -11.38 2.35
CA ALA A 19 -33.49 -11.18 3.71
C ALA A 19 -32.39 -10.56 4.60
N PRO A 20 -32.77 -9.77 5.64
CA PRO A 20 -31.80 -9.25 6.62
C PRO A 20 -31.04 -10.38 7.32
N VAL A 21 -29.75 -10.17 7.57
CA VAL A 21 -28.91 -11.06 8.37
C VAL A 21 -28.26 -10.29 9.52
N ALA A 22 -28.16 -10.91 10.69
CA ALA A 22 -27.50 -10.32 11.84
C ALA A 22 -25.98 -10.28 11.62
N VAL A 23 -25.37 -9.11 11.86
CA VAL A 23 -23.93 -8.91 11.74
C VAL A 23 -23.38 -8.13 12.95
N THR A 24 -22.10 -8.30 13.18
CA THR A 24 -21.30 -7.47 14.09
C THR A 24 -20.22 -6.75 13.27
N LEU A 25 -20.01 -5.47 13.55
CA LEU A 25 -18.96 -4.69 12.90
C LEU A 25 -17.59 -4.97 13.54
N PRO A 26 -16.50 -4.84 12.77
CA PRO A 26 -16.41 -4.50 11.36
C PRO A 26 -17.03 -5.54 10.43
N HIS A 27 -17.66 -5.10 9.33
CA HIS A 27 -18.30 -5.99 8.35
C HIS A 27 -18.15 -5.48 6.92
N THR A 28 -17.76 -6.37 6.00
CA THR A 28 -17.81 -6.16 4.56
C THR A 28 -18.60 -7.28 3.89
N TRP A 29 -19.36 -6.93 2.86
CA TRP A 29 -20.09 -7.96 2.09
C TRP A 29 -19.25 -8.58 0.97
N ASN A 30 -18.00 -8.08 0.76
CA ASN A 30 -17.10 -8.55 -0.29
C ASN A 30 -15.93 -9.40 0.24
N ALA A 31 -16.01 -9.92 1.45
CA ALA A 31 -14.91 -10.72 2.03
C ALA A 31 -14.59 -11.99 1.23
N ALA A 32 -15.58 -12.58 0.57
CA ALA A 32 -15.44 -13.76 -0.27
C ALA A 32 -15.44 -13.42 -1.75
N ASP A 33 -16.53 -12.83 -2.28
CA ASP A 33 -16.72 -12.53 -3.69
C ASP A 33 -15.78 -11.46 -4.25
N GLY A 34 -15.09 -10.71 -3.42
CA GLY A 34 -14.11 -9.71 -3.84
C GLY A 34 -12.68 -10.23 -3.93
N THR A 35 -12.46 -11.54 -3.75
CA THR A 35 -11.13 -12.15 -3.69
C THR A 35 -11.04 -13.53 -4.33
N ASP A 36 -12.08 -13.97 -5.06
CA ASP A 36 -12.16 -15.26 -5.71
C ASP A 36 -11.90 -15.20 -7.23
N GLY A 37 -11.81 -13.99 -7.79
CA GLY A 37 -11.54 -13.75 -9.20
C GLY A 37 -12.80 -13.63 -10.02
N GLY A 38 -12.64 -13.20 -11.28
CA GLY A 38 -13.77 -13.02 -12.20
C GLY A 38 -14.13 -11.57 -12.45
N ASN A 39 -13.73 -10.65 -11.58
CA ASN A 39 -14.06 -9.23 -11.66
C ASN A 39 -15.58 -8.97 -11.64
N ASP A 40 -16.31 -9.79 -10.88
CA ASP A 40 -17.77 -9.83 -10.86
C ASP A 40 -18.36 -9.68 -9.44
N TYR A 41 -17.52 -9.32 -8.45
CA TYR A 41 -17.98 -9.09 -7.08
C TYR A 41 -19.09 -8.02 -7.00
N PHE A 42 -19.98 -8.20 -6.05
CA PHE A 42 -21.13 -7.30 -5.93
C PHE A 42 -20.72 -5.88 -5.55
N ARG A 43 -21.07 -4.92 -6.42
CA ARG A 43 -20.96 -3.48 -6.17
C ARG A 43 -22.36 -2.87 -6.26
N GLY A 44 -22.81 -2.19 -5.20
CA GLY A 44 -24.15 -1.61 -5.13
C GLY A 44 -24.47 -1.08 -3.74
N THR A 45 -25.70 -0.64 -3.55
CA THR A 45 -26.20 -0.10 -2.29
C THR A 45 -26.70 -1.24 -1.38
N CYS A 46 -26.14 -1.34 -0.18
CA CYS A 46 -26.62 -2.21 0.89
C CYS A 46 -27.07 -1.39 2.09
N THR A 47 -27.87 -2.00 2.97
CA THR A 47 -28.45 -1.31 4.13
C THR A 47 -28.03 -2.01 5.43
N TYR A 48 -27.61 -1.21 6.40
CA TYR A 48 -27.42 -1.59 7.78
C TYR A 48 -28.49 -0.95 8.62
N THR A 49 -29.20 -1.73 9.44
CA THR A 49 -30.26 -1.21 10.32
C THR A 49 -30.01 -1.66 11.74
N LYS A 50 -30.29 -0.79 12.70
CA LYS A 50 -30.17 -1.11 14.12
C LYS A 50 -31.26 -0.40 14.93
N GLU A 51 -32.00 -1.17 15.71
CA GLU A 51 -32.92 -0.65 16.72
C GLU A 51 -32.18 -0.52 18.05
N PHE A 52 -32.37 0.60 18.75
CA PHE A 52 -31.72 0.84 20.03
C PHE A 52 -32.50 1.85 20.90
N ALA A 53 -32.41 1.66 22.20
CA ALA A 53 -32.86 2.68 23.15
C ALA A 53 -31.84 3.81 23.22
N ALA A 54 -32.31 5.05 23.39
CA ALA A 54 -31.39 6.18 23.60
C ALA A 54 -30.41 5.84 24.75
N PRO A 55 -29.11 6.10 24.58
CA PRO A 55 -28.17 5.96 25.68
C PRO A 55 -28.54 6.94 26.82
N ALA A 56 -28.20 6.59 28.04
CA ALA A 56 -28.39 7.48 29.17
C ALA A 56 -27.55 8.75 28.99
N HIS A 57 -28.17 9.91 28.94
CA HIS A 57 -27.56 11.23 28.82
C HIS A 57 -28.40 12.27 29.58
N ALA A 58 -27.77 13.37 29.99
CA ALA A 58 -28.50 14.50 30.58
C ALA A 58 -29.14 15.38 29.48
N ASP A 59 -30.11 16.21 29.88
CA ASP A 59 -30.83 17.07 28.93
C ASP A 59 -29.95 18.11 28.22
N ASP A 60 -28.81 18.43 28.80
CA ASP A 60 -27.77 19.33 28.29
C ASP A 60 -26.58 18.61 27.63
N GLU A 61 -26.63 17.29 27.49
CA GLU A 61 -25.63 16.53 26.77
C GLU A 61 -26.04 16.27 25.33
N GLU A 62 -25.06 16.15 24.46
CA GLU A 62 -25.24 15.78 23.05
C GLU A 62 -24.79 14.33 22.80
N VAL A 63 -25.55 13.64 21.96
CA VAL A 63 -25.27 12.26 21.53
C VAL A 63 -24.84 12.27 20.07
N TRP A 64 -23.61 11.84 19.83
CA TRP A 64 -23.03 11.76 18.50
C TRP A 64 -22.77 10.32 18.10
N LEU A 65 -22.79 10.05 16.81
CA LEU A 65 -22.40 8.77 16.22
C LEU A 65 -21.14 8.98 15.40
N GLU A 66 -20.13 8.14 15.64
CA GLU A 66 -18.86 8.15 14.92
C GLU A 66 -18.74 6.86 14.12
N PHE A 67 -18.39 7.00 12.85
CA PHE A 67 -18.01 5.92 11.95
C PHE A 67 -16.52 6.07 11.60
N GLU A 68 -15.71 5.07 11.90
CA GLU A 68 -14.29 5.09 11.53
C GLU A 68 -14.04 4.81 10.04
N GLY A 69 -15.05 4.29 9.32
CA GLY A 69 -15.02 4.11 7.87
C GLY A 69 -16.24 3.40 7.34
N ALA A 70 -16.76 3.89 6.20
CA ALA A 70 -17.92 3.32 5.50
C ALA A 70 -17.72 3.43 3.98
N ALA A 71 -17.42 2.32 3.34
CA ALA A 71 -17.00 2.31 1.94
C ALA A 71 -18.15 2.06 0.97
N MET A 72 -18.41 2.94 -0.02
CA MET A 72 -17.63 4.15 -0.41
C MET A 72 -18.39 5.44 -0.07
N THR A 73 -19.71 5.38 -0.12
CA THR A 73 -20.63 6.48 0.21
C THR A 73 -21.61 6.00 1.24
N ALA A 74 -21.82 6.75 2.30
CA ALA A 74 -22.76 6.42 3.35
C ALA A 74 -23.84 7.51 3.48
N VAL A 75 -25.10 7.11 3.70
CA VAL A 75 -26.20 7.98 4.12
C VAL A 75 -26.73 7.49 5.45
N VAL A 76 -26.73 8.34 6.45
CA VAL A 76 -27.18 8.03 7.82
C VAL A 76 -28.56 8.65 8.05
N THR A 77 -29.52 7.82 8.43
CA THR A 77 -30.92 8.19 8.71
C THR A 77 -31.29 7.69 10.11
N LEU A 78 -31.83 8.55 10.93
CA LEU A 78 -32.36 8.21 12.26
C LEU A 78 -33.86 8.55 12.30
N ASN A 79 -34.70 7.57 12.66
CA ASN A 79 -36.14 7.74 12.77
C ASN A 79 -36.75 8.42 11.52
N ASP A 80 -36.39 7.92 10.34
CA ASP A 80 -36.81 8.43 9.01
C ASP A 80 -36.25 9.84 8.64
N GLN A 81 -35.47 10.46 9.51
CA GLN A 81 -34.82 11.73 9.22
C GLN A 81 -33.40 11.48 8.72
N GLN A 82 -33.07 11.88 7.48
CA GLN A 82 -31.68 11.85 6.99
C GLN A 82 -30.87 12.92 7.75
N LEU A 83 -29.78 12.47 8.39
CA LEU A 83 -28.91 13.33 9.18
C LEU A 83 -27.69 13.77 8.39
N THR A 84 -27.05 12.86 7.65
CA THR A 84 -25.83 13.17 6.88
C THR A 84 -25.66 12.26 5.68
N ARG A 85 -24.79 12.71 4.76
CA ARG A 85 -24.21 11.90 3.68
C ARG A 85 -22.72 12.14 3.67
N HIS A 86 -21.93 11.05 3.69
CA HIS A 86 -20.47 11.08 3.58
C HIS A 86 -20.02 10.39 2.30
N ALA A 87 -19.06 10.98 1.58
CA ALA A 87 -18.54 10.48 0.31
C ALA A 87 -17.00 10.40 0.37
N GLY A 88 -16.49 9.20 0.50
CA GLY A 88 -15.09 8.86 0.74
C GLY A 88 -15.06 7.69 1.73
N GLY A 89 -14.55 6.53 1.28
CA GLY A 89 -14.74 5.29 2.03
C GLY A 89 -13.80 5.08 3.22
N TYR A 90 -12.82 5.98 3.45
CA TYR A 90 -11.63 5.60 4.21
C TYR A 90 -11.34 6.47 5.43
N SER A 91 -12.08 7.55 5.62
CA SER A 91 -11.93 8.48 6.73
C SER A 91 -13.02 8.34 7.78
N THR A 92 -12.73 8.81 8.98
CA THR A 92 -13.71 8.94 10.07
C THR A 92 -14.68 10.07 9.77
N PHE A 93 -15.97 9.86 10.05
CA PHE A 93 -16.96 10.92 10.06
C PHE A 93 -17.92 10.79 11.25
N ARG A 94 -18.48 11.91 11.66
CA ARG A 94 -19.37 11.99 12.82
C ARG A 94 -20.68 12.66 12.45
N VAL A 95 -21.74 12.31 13.18
CA VAL A 95 -23.08 12.90 13.01
C VAL A 95 -23.74 13.10 14.37
N ASN A 96 -24.29 14.29 14.60
CA ASN A 96 -25.07 14.59 15.81
C ASN A 96 -26.44 13.93 15.72
N LEU A 97 -26.75 13.02 16.64
CA LEU A 97 -28.04 12.34 16.74
C LEU A 97 -29.07 13.12 17.58
N THR A 98 -28.62 13.99 18.47
CA THR A 98 -29.43 14.68 19.46
C THR A 98 -30.74 15.29 18.91
N PRO A 99 -30.72 16.00 17.75
CA PRO A 99 -31.92 16.63 17.22
C PRO A 99 -33.05 15.68 16.80
N ALA A 100 -32.70 14.42 16.50
CA ALA A 100 -33.62 13.39 16.01
C ALA A 100 -33.76 12.19 16.97
N LEU A 101 -33.09 12.25 18.13
CA LEU A 101 -33.09 11.16 19.10
C LEU A 101 -34.41 11.05 19.85
N ALA A 102 -34.96 9.84 19.91
CA ALA A 102 -36.14 9.47 20.68
C ALA A 102 -35.82 8.41 21.74
N ALA A 103 -36.73 8.08 22.63
CA ALA A 103 -36.51 7.03 23.64
C ALA A 103 -36.20 5.64 23.00
N GLN A 104 -36.82 5.34 21.85
CA GLN A 104 -36.51 4.17 21.01
C GLN A 104 -36.23 4.66 19.60
N ASN A 105 -35.20 4.14 18.97
CA ASN A 105 -34.67 4.63 17.73
C ASN A 105 -34.49 3.53 16.71
N THR A 106 -34.68 3.85 15.44
CA THR A 106 -34.27 3.04 14.30
C THR A 106 -33.21 3.82 13.52
N LEU A 107 -31.98 3.31 13.53
CA LEU A 107 -30.88 3.84 12.74
C LEU A 107 -30.75 3.04 11.46
N THR A 108 -30.75 3.71 10.33
CA THR A 108 -30.53 3.13 9.00
C THR A 108 -29.31 3.78 8.36
N VAL A 109 -28.32 2.96 7.95
CA VAL A 109 -27.16 3.40 7.19
C VAL A 109 -27.15 2.70 5.85
N THR A 110 -27.37 3.42 4.77
CA THR A 110 -27.16 2.90 3.42
C THR A 110 -25.72 3.14 3.02
N VAL A 111 -25.06 2.10 2.56
CA VAL A 111 -23.65 2.14 2.10
C VAL A 111 -23.59 1.67 0.66
N ASP A 112 -22.90 2.40 -0.19
CA ASP A 112 -22.86 2.17 -1.63
C ASP A 112 -21.41 2.16 -2.13
N ASN A 113 -20.98 1.04 -2.74
CA ASN A 113 -19.70 0.91 -3.42
C ASN A 113 -19.84 0.78 -4.95
N SER A 114 -20.98 1.13 -5.53
CA SER A 114 -21.20 1.11 -6.97
C SER A 114 -20.33 2.13 -7.72
N ALA A 115 -20.23 1.98 -9.04
CA ALA A 115 -19.49 2.91 -9.88
C ALA A 115 -20.03 4.34 -9.75
N ASN A 116 -19.17 5.28 -9.43
CA ASN A 116 -19.53 6.69 -9.20
C ASN A 116 -18.39 7.63 -9.62
N ARG A 117 -18.59 8.38 -10.70
CA ARG A 117 -17.57 9.28 -11.24
C ARG A 117 -17.26 10.52 -10.38
N THR A 118 -17.97 10.70 -9.28
CA THR A 118 -17.74 11.82 -8.35
C THR A 118 -17.02 11.42 -7.06
N VAL A 119 -16.67 10.13 -6.89
CA VAL A 119 -16.02 9.60 -5.67
C VAL A 119 -14.89 8.67 -6.03
N TYR A 120 -13.71 8.87 -5.46
CA TYR A 120 -12.55 8.00 -5.60
C TYR A 120 -12.49 6.89 -4.56
N PRO A 121 -11.90 5.71 -4.94
CA PRO A 121 -11.37 5.29 -6.23
C PRO A 121 -12.45 4.65 -7.12
N GLN A 122 -12.21 4.57 -8.45
CA GLN A 122 -13.11 3.88 -9.38
C GLN A 122 -12.42 2.85 -10.26
N LYS A 123 -11.10 2.97 -10.43
CA LYS A 123 -10.30 2.05 -11.23
C LYS A 123 -8.93 1.87 -10.56
N ALA A 124 -8.60 0.65 -10.18
CA ALA A 124 -7.32 0.28 -9.57
C ALA A 124 -7.13 -1.23 -9.56
N ASP A 125 -5.94 -1.70 -9.20
CA ASP A 125 -5.58 -3.11 -9.08
C ASP A 125 -5.81 -3.65 -7.66
N PHE A 126 -6.97 -3.36 -7.09
CA PHE A 126 -7.43 -3.92 -5.82
C PHE A 126 -8.95 -3.91 -5.72
N THR A 127 -9.50 -4.74 -4.87
CA THR A 127 -10.95 -4.85 -4.66
C THR A 127 -11.51 -3.65 -3.91
N PHE A 128 -12.58 -3.06 -4.43
CA PHE A 128 -13.32 -1.97 -3.77
C PHE A 128 -14.38 -2.53 -2.85
N TYR A 129 -13.94 -2.98 -1.67
CA TYR A 129 -14.82 -3.53 -0.66
C TYR A 129 -15.89 -2.54 -0.23
N GLY A 130 -17.11 -3.04 0.01
CA GLY A 130 -18.20 -2.25 0.55
C GLY A 130 -18.57 -2.69 1.97
N GLY A 131 -19.00 -1.74 2.81
CA GLY A 131 -19.48 -2.04 4.15
C GLY A 131 -19.17 -0.98 5.21
N LEU A 132 -19.72 -1.21 6.41
CA LEU A 132 -19.25 -0.63 7.67
C LEU A 132 -18.09 -1.46 8.17
N TYR A 133 -16.91 -1.21 7.64
CA TYR A 133 -15.76 -2.11 7.75
C TYR A 133 -14.75 -1.70 8.81
N ARG A 134 -15.09 -0.69 9.61
CA ARG A 134 -14.37 -0.24 10.81
C ARG A 134 -15.37 -0.05 11.95
N ASP A 135 -14.88 0.28 13.12
CA ASP A 135 -15.69 0.43 14.32
C ASP A 135 -16.67 1.61 14.22
N VAL A 136 -17.77 1.48 14.96
CA VAL A 136 -18.79 2.49 15.15
C VAL A 136 -18.98 2.75 16.63
N HIS A 137 -19.00 4.03 17.03
CA HIS A 137 -19.10 4.47 18.41
C HIS A 137 -20.24 5.47 18.61
N ILE A 138 -20.88 5.44 19.79
CA ILE A 138 -21.66 6.55 20.29
C ILE A 138 -20.76 7.38 21.22
N LEU A 139 -20.72 8.68 20.98
CA LEU A 139 -20.08 9.66 21.83
C LEU A 139 -21.14 10.46 22.57
N ILE A 140 -21.04 10.60 23.88
CA ILE A 140 -21.90 11.47 24.68
C ILE A 140 -21.02 12.56 25.27
N VAL A 141 -21.38 13.82 25.02
CA VAL A 141 -20.57 14.98 25.39
C VAL A 141 -21.46 16.04 26.05
N PRO A 142 -20.94 16.84 27.00
CA PRO A 142 -21.64 18.03 27.48
C PRO A 142 -21.95 19.01 26.34
N HIS A 143 -22.89 19.90 26.50
CA HIS A 143 -23.23 20.91 25.49
C HIS A 143 -22.00 21.76 25.10
N SER A 144 -21.26 22.24 26.10
CA SER A 144 -19.95 22.87 25.85
C SER A 144 -18.87 21.77 25.81
N HIS A 145 -18.29 21.52 24.65
CA HIS A 145 -17.36 20.41 24.45
C HIS A 145 -16.26 20.73 23.44
N PHE A 146 -15.21 19.88 23.43
CA PHE A 146 -14.19 19.87 22.38
C PHE A 146 -14.81 19.38 21.07
N ALA A 147 -14.50 20.08 19.98
CA ALA A 147 -15.15 19.93 18.67
C ALA A 147 -15.19 18.50 18.17
N LEU A 148 -16.35 18.08 17.66
CA LEU A 148 -16.58 16.80 17.00
C LEU A 148 -16.86 16.95 15.50
N GLY A 149 -17.33 18.13 15.06
CA GLY A 149 -17.76 18.39 13.69
C GLY A 149 -16.64 18.68 12.69
N ASN A 150 -15.37 18.75 13.12
CA ASN A 150 -14.25 19.15 12.26
C ASN A 150 -13.70 17.96 11.44
N HIS A 151 -14.35 17.60 10.34
CA HIS A 151 -13.90 16.56 9.40
C HIS A 151 -13.48 15.22 10.08
N GLY A 152 -14.11 14.85 11.20
CA GLY A 152 -13.73 13.67 11.98
C GLY A 152 -12.39 13.78 12.72
N ALA A 153 -11.73 14.94 12.68
CA ALA A 153 -10.43 15.16 13.29
C ALA A 153 -10.48 15.13 14.83
N PRO A 154 -9.33 14.86 15.49
CA PRO A 154 -9.16 15.16 16.91
C PRO A 154 -9.37 16.65 17.18
N ALA A 155 -9.94 16.98 18.32
CA ALA A 155 -10.14 18.38 18.71
C ALA A 155 -8.85 19.12 19.07
N LEU A 156 -7.79 18.37 19.40
CA LEU A 156 -6.45 18.90 19.67
C LEU A 156 -5.55 18.75 18.46
N ARG A 157 -4.94 19.85 18.06
CA ARG A 157 -3.87 19.90 17.07
C ARG A 157 -2.58 20.30 17.77
N VAL A 158 -1.54 19.48 17.63
CA VAL A 158 -0.25 19.67 18.30
C VAL A 158 0.85 19.85 17.24
N THR A 159 1.55 20.96 17.32
CA THR A 159 2.64 21.31 16.39
C THR A 159 3.94 21.50 17.16
N PRO A 160 4.79 20.47 17.25
CA PRO A 160 6.13 20.60 17.84
C PRO A 160 7.10 21.24 16.85
N GLU A 161 7.84 22.25 17.31
CA GLU A 161 8.97 22.87 16.62
C GLU A 161 10.25 22.60 17.42
N VAL A 162 11.04 21.64 16.94
CA VAL A 162 12.30 21.23 17.58
C VAL A 162 13.42 22.19 17.18
N SER A 163 14.20 22.66 18.16
CA SER A 163 15.35 23.53 17.96
C SER A 163 16.43 22.93 17.06
N ASP A 164 17.27 23.78 16.48
CA ASP A 164 18.34 23.32 15.57
C ASP A 164 19.37 22.41 16.25
N ASP A 165 19.62 22.64 17.54
CA ASP A 165 20.53 21.84 18.37
C ASP A 165 19.85 20.57 18.95
N LEU A 166 18.55 20.36 18.68
CA LEU A 166 17.74 19.21 19.12
C LEU A 166 17.56 19.09 20.64
N HIS A 167 17.83 20.14 21.41
CA HIS A 167 17.73 20.11 22.87
C HIS A 167 16.42 20.64 23.44
N SER A 168 15.68 21.43 22.68
CA SER A 168 14.40 21.99 23.11
C SER A 168 13.34 21.90 22.03
N ALA A 169 12.08 22.05 22.40
CA ALA A 169 10.97 22.18 21.47
C ALA A 169 9.94 23.18 21.98
N ALA A 170 9.45 24.05 21.09
CA ALA A 170 8.23 24.81 21.31
C ALA A 170 7.04 23.98 20.75
N VAL A 171 6.07 23.67 21.61
CA VAL A 171 4.92 22.84 21.25
C VAL A 171 3.67 23.70 21.26
N THR A 172 3.21 24.12 20.10
CA THR A 172 1.94 24.83 19.94
C THR A 172 0.79 23.83 20.00
N VAL A 173 -0.19 24.10 20.87
CA VAL A 173 -1.40 23.29 21.04
C VAL A 173 -2.62 24.13 20.76
N GLU A 174 -3.41 23.72 19.79
CA GLU A 174 -4.70 24.33 19.47
C GLU A 174 -5.82 23.36 19.86
N ALA A 175 -6.78 23.82 20.67
CA ALA A 175 -8.00 23.10 20.99
C ALA A 175 -9.19 23.76 20.28
N ALA A 176 -9.91 23.00 19.47
CA ALA A 176 -11.17 23.44 18.89
C ALA A 176 -12.31 23.08 19.85
N CYS A 177 -13.21 24.04 20.09
CA CYS A 177 -14.33 23.92 21.02
C CYS A 177 -15.66 24.25 20.29
N GLU A 178 -16.72 23.54 20.64
CA GLU A 178 -18.08 23.77 20.17
C GLU A 178 -18.98 24.18 21.35
N ASN A 179 -19.93 25.07 21.09
CA ASN A 179 -20.87 25.60 22.10
C ASN A 179 -20.21 26.13 23.38
N THR A 180 -18.94 26.57 23.27
CA THR A 180 -18.14 27.05 24.40
C THR A 180 -18.01 28.56 24.32
N PRO A 181 -18.46 29.32 25.35
CA PRO A 181 -18.37 30.77 25.35
C PRO A 181 -16.93 31.26 25.27
N ASP A 182 -16.72 32.40 24.59
CA ASP A 182 -15.44 33.12 24.62
C ASP A 182 -15.09 33.50 26.05
N GLY A 183 -13.81 33.39 26.40
CA GLY A 183 -13.31 33.63 27.74
C GLY A 183 -13.33 32.38 28.64
N THR A 184 -13.94 31.28 28.24
CA THR A 184 -13.85 30.01 28.97
C THR A 184 -12.40 29.50 28.96
N GLU A 185 -11.85 29.23 30.15
CA GLU A 185 -10.48 28.71 30.27
C GLU A 185 -10.43 27.23 29.97
N VAL A 186 -9.52 26.83 29.07
CA VAL A 186 -9.12 25.43 28.78
C VAL A 186 -7.84 25.16 29.56
N LEU A 187 -7.83 24.12 30.39
CA LEU A 187 -6.63 23.60 31.02
C LEU A 187 -5.97 22.59 30.09
N PHE A 188 -4.71 22.81 29.76
CA PHE A 188 -3.83 21.92 29.03
C PHE A 188 -2.78 21.32 29.94
N ALA A 189 -2.52 20.01 29.81
CA ALA A 189 -1.50 19.33 30.61
C ALA A 189 -0.69 18.37 29.71
N ILE A 190 0.63 18.55 29.67
CA ILE A 190 1.56 17.58 29.08
C ILE A 190 2.23 16.81 30.21
N GLU A 191 2.08 15.48 30.19
CA GLU A 191 2.66 14.59 31.20
C GLU A 191 4.19 14.77 31.28
N GLY A 192 4.68 15.01 32.47
CA GLY A 192 6.14 15.24 32.73
C GLY A 192 6.67 16.62 32.32
N VAL A 193 5.83 17.50 31.74
CA VAL A 193 6.23 18.87 31.34
C VAL A 193 5.56 19.93 32.19
N GLY A 194 4.22 19.92 32.30
CA GLY A 194 3.50 20.90 33.12
C GLY A 194 2.09 21.19 32.60
N GLU A 195 1.47 22.21 33.19
CA GLU A 195 0.11 22.65 32.88
C GLU A 195 0.11 24.12 32.44
N GLN A 196 -0.83 24.46 31.56
CA GLN A 196 -1.09 25.82 31.11
C GLN A 196 -2.59 26.03 30.89
N THR A 197 -3.05 27.27 30.95
CA THR A 197 -4.42 27.66 30.63
C THR A 197 -4.45 28.64 29.47
N ALA A 198 -5.49 28.54 28.64
CA ALA A 198 -5.77 29.53 27.61
C ALA A 198 -7.29 29.71 27.46
N ALA A 199 -7.69 30.95 27.22
CA ALA A 199 -9.09 31.31 27.05
C ALA A 199 -9.56 30.97 25.61
N VAL A 200 -10.77 30.43 25.50
CA VAL A 200 -11.45 30.23 24.20
C VAL A 200 -11.72 31.59 23.57
N GLN A 201 -11.40 31.74 22.31
CA GLN A 201 -11.70 32.88 21.46
C GLN A 201 -12.12 32.38 20.07
N GLY A 202 -13.34 32.72 19.65
CA GLY A 202 -13.87 32.26 18.36
C GLY A 202 -13.90 30.73 18.21
N GLY A 203 -14.21 30.01 19.30
CA GLY A 203 -14.27 28.54 19.31
C GLY A 203 -12.91 27.84 19.37
N LYS A 204 -11.80 28.54 19.67
CA LYS A 204 -10.45 27.97 19.82
C LYS A 204 -9.75 28.47 21.05
N ALA A 205 -8.96 27.61 21.67
CA ALA A 205 -7.98 27.99 22.68
C ALA A 205 -6.58 27.55 22.22
N VAL A 206 -5.59 28.40 22.36
CA VAL A 206 -4.21 28.16 21.90
C VAL A 206 -3.21 28.44 23.01
N THR A 207 -2.28 27.53 23.18
CA THR A 207 -1.14 27.70 24.12
C THR A 207 0.14 27.16 23.52
N VAL A 208 1.29 27.52 24.14
CA VAL A 208 2.61 27.03 23.71
C VAL A 208 3.34 26.50 24.95
N PHE A 209 3.83 25.28 24.86
CA PHE A 209 4.71 24.69 25.87
C PHE A 209 6.16 24.73 25.37
N ASP A 210 7.07 25.20 26.20
CA ASP A 210 8.51 25.09 25.98
C ASP A 210 9.02 23.85 26.73
N ILE A 211 9.55 22.88 25.97
CA ILE A 211 10.10 21.64 26.51
C ILE A 211 11.63 21.71 26.42
N GLU A 212 12.26 21.86 27.57
CA GLU A 212 13.72 21.78 27.73
C GLU A 212 14.15 20.30 27.82
N ASN A 213 15.30 19.94 27.24
CA ASN A 213 15.81 18.58 27.16
C ASN A 213 14.77 17.62 26.54
N VAL A 214 14.21 18.04 25.40
CA VAL A 214 13.15 17.33 24.73
C VAL A 214 13.55 15.88 24.39
N HIS A 215 12.68 14.92 24.71
CA HIS A 215 12.82 13.53 24.29
C HIS A 215 12.23 13.40 22.89
N LEU A 216 13.09 13.11 21.91
CA LEU A 216 12.69 13.07 20.50
C LEU A 216 12.02 11.74 20.13
N TRP A 217 11.03 11.80 19.25
CA TRP A 217 10.58 10.63 18.50
C TRP A 217 11.63 10.33 17.42
N ASP A 218 12.38 9.23 17.56
CA ASP A 218 13.54 8.90 16.72
C ASP A 218 13.33 7.61 15.88
N GLY A 219 12.11 7.43 15.39
CA GLY A 219 11.75 6.26 14.59
C GLY A 219 11.91 4.96 15.38
N VAL A 220 12.33 3.88 14.71
CA VAL A 220 12.48 2.56 15.35
C VAL A 220 13.55 2.51 16.44
N ALA A 221 14.43 3.51 16.52
CA ALA A 221 15.48 3.55 17.53
C ALA A 221 14.93 3.97 18.90
N ASP A 222 14.04 4.94 18.94
CA ASP A 222 13.40 5.43 20.16
C ASP A 222 12.08 6.16 19.82
N PRO A 223 10.95 5.45 19.74
CA PRO A 223 9.64 5.99 19.34
C PRO A 223 8.92 6.68 20.50
N TYR A 224 9.57 7.65 21.17
CA TYR A 224 9.02 8.30 22.34
C TYR A 224 7.82 9.19 21.98
N LEU A 225 6.72 9.04 22.72
CA LEU A 225 5.50 9.83 22.58
C LEU A 225 5.20 10.58 23.87
N TYR A 226 4.91 11.86 23.73
CA TYR A 226 4.28 12.67 24.77
C TYR A 226 2.78 12.47 24.74
N SER A 227 2.13 12.59 25.91
CA SER A 227 0.68 12.66 26.03
C SER A 227 0.27 14.07 26.43
N ILE A 228 -0.69 14.65 25.71
CA ILE A 228 -1.32 15.92 26.10
C ILE A 228 -2.81 15.71 26.32
N ALA A 229 -3.31 16.23 27.43
CA ALA A 229 -4.73 16.32 27.74
C ALA A 229 -5.19 17.76 27.75
N ALA A 230 -6.43 17.99 27.35
CA ALA A 230 -7.13 19.25 27.53
C ALA A 230 -8.46 19.03 28.23
N SER A 231 -8.86 19.94 29.10
CA SER A 231 -10.14 19.86 29.84
C SER A 231 -10.85 21.22 29.92
N LEU A 232 -12.17 21.15 29.82
CA LEU A 232 -13.09 22.28 30.01
C LEU A 232 -13.72 22.25 31.40
N PRO A 233 -14.06 23.42 31.98
CA PRO A 233 -14.71 23.51 33.31
C PRO A 233 -16.01 22.69 33.43
N GLY A 234 -16.72 22.49 32.30
CA GLY A 234 -17.95 21.70 32.23
C GLY A 234 -17.76 20.18 32.23
N GLY A 235 -16.51 19.69 32.37
CA GLY A 235 -16.17 18.28 32.52
C GLY A 235 -15.92 17.54 31.22
N ASP A 236 -15.86 18.21 30.05
CA ASP A 236 -15.35 17.55 28.83
C ASP A 236 -13.80 17.54 28.85
N ALA A 237 -13.24 16.41 28.42
CA ALA A 237 -11.78 16.24 28.36
C ALA A 237 -11.40 15.37 27.17
N VAL A 238 -10.28 15.69 26.55
CA VAL A 238 -9.69 14.94 25.43
C VAL A 238 -8.20 14.79 25.63
N ALA A 239 -7.62 13.73 25.10
CA ALA A 239 -6.17 13.51 25.12
C ALA A 239 -5.72 12.99 23.77
N VAL A 240 -4.50 13.37 23.36
CA VAL A 240 -3.81 12.86 22.16
C VAL A 240 -2.35 12.60 22.47
N HIS A 241 -1.73 11.71 21.68
CA HIS A 241 -0.29 11.53 21.67
C HIS A 241 0.35 12.36 20.56
N PHE A 242 1.59 12.76 20.77
CA PHE A 242 2.41 13.43 19.78
C PHE A 242 3.90 13.11 20.00
N GLY A 243 4.72 13.30 18.99
CA GLY A 243 6.16 13.14 19.09
C GLY A 243 6.90 14.37 18.59
N CYS A 244 7.93 14.78 19.31
CA CYS A 244 8.82 15.85 18.90
C CYS A 244 9.90 15.29 17.96
N ARG A 245 9.97 15.76 16.74
CA ARG A 245 10.94 15.34 15.75
C ARG A 245 11.26 16.42 14.73
N ARG A 246 12.39 16.31 14.10
CA ARG A 246 12.79 17.14 12.95
C ARG A 246 13.08 16.26 11.76
N ILE A 247 12.44 16.53 10.63
CA ILE A 247 12.62 15.81 9.37
C ILE A 247 13.24 16.75 8.31
N ALA A 248 14.03 16.15 7.42
CA ALA A 248 14.53 16.83 6.24
C ALA A 248 14.73 15.82 5.08
N PHE A 249 14.66 16.34 3.87
CA PHE A 249 14.94 15.58 2.65
C PHE A 249 16.05 16.28 1.88
N LYS A 250 17.07 15.52 1.46
CA LYS A 250 18.21 16.05 0.73
C LYS A 250 18.43 15.26 -0.57
N PRO A 251 18.64 15.93 -1.70
CA PRO A 251 18.79 15.27 -3.00
C PRO A 251 19.90 14.20 -3.04
N ASP A 252 21.04 14.43 -2.37
CA ASP A 252 22.19 13.53 -2.41
C ASP A 252 22.15 12.40 -1.40
N THR A 253 21.35 12.54 -0.33
CA THR A 253 21.40 11.63 0.82
C THR A 253 20.04 11.15 1.30
N GLY A 254 18.95 11.57 0.64
CA GLY A 254 17.60 11.12 0.94
C GLY A 254 17.04 11.68 2.25
N PHE A 255 16.48 10.84 3.09
CA PHE A 255 15.74 11.22 4.30
C PHE A 255 16.63 11.39 5.53
N TRP A 256 16.31 12.41 6.34
CA TRP A 256 16.99 12.73 7.59
C TRP A 256 15.96 12.87 8.72
N LEU A 257 16.24 12.24 9.84
CA LEU A 257 15.47 12.32 11.07
C LEU A 257 16.39 12.78 12.20
N ASN A 258 16.00 13.83 12.90
CA ASN A 258 16.74 14.39 14.04
C ASN A 258 18.24 14.57 13.75
N GLY A 259 18.56 15.17 12.60
CA GLY A 259 19.94 15.43 12.19
C GLY A 259 20.74 14.20 11.72
N ARG A 260 20.15 13.00 11.69
CA ARG A 260 20.78 11.77 11.18
C ARG A 260 20.19 11.36 9.83
N ASN A 261 21.03 10.91 8.91
CA ASN A 261 20.57 10.26 7.69
C ASN A 261 19.98 8.88 8.03
N VAL A 262 18.75 8.63 7.61
CA VAL A 262 18.03 7.37 7.84
C VAL A 262 17.67 6.75 6.49
N ARG A 263 18.19 5.56 6.22
CA ARG A 263 17.88 4.80 5.02
C ARG A 263 16.53 4.10 5.20
N LEU A 264 15.50 4.59 4.50
CA LEU A 264 14.13 4.06 4.63
C LEU A 264 13.90 2.90 3.67
N VAL A 265 13.65 1.71 4.23
CA VAL A 265 13.23 0.51 3.49
C VAL A 265 12.10 -0.18 4.23
N GLY A 266 11.04 -0.47 3.51
CA GLY A 266 9.89 -1.18 4.03
C GLY A 266 8.97 -1.64 2.91
N ALA A 267 7.68 -1.66 3.16
CA ALA A 267 6.72 -2.15 2.21
C ALA A 267 5.49 -1.23 2.12
N ALA A 268 4.79 -1.30 0.99
CA ALA A 268 3.42 -0.83 0.93
C ALA A 268 2.48 -1.85 1.62
N ARG A 269 1.34 -1.38 2.10
CA ARG A 269 0.32 -2.21 2.74
C ARG A 269 -1.07 -1.84 2.24
N HIS A 270 -1.86 -2.84 1.80
CA HIS A 270 -3.31 -2.75 1.73
C HIS A 270 -3.94 -3.16 3.06
N GLN A 271 -5.07 -2.52 3.42
CA GLN A 271 -5.84 -2.88 4.62
C GLN A 271 -6.85 -3.97 4.27
N ASP A 272 -6.35 -5.19 4.02
CA ASP A 272 -7.21 -6.35 3.78
C ASP A 272 -6.53 -7.67 4.16
N ARG A 273 -7.32 -8.73 4.25
CA ARG A 273 -6.86 -10.08 4.60
C ARG A 273 -7.81 -11.15 4.05
N ALA A 274 -7.26 -12.33 3.76
CA ALA A 274 -8.03 -13.48 3.30
C ALA A 274 -9.17 -13.83 4.26
N GLY A 275 -10.39 -13.92 3.73
CA GLY A 275 -11.61 -14.26 4.47
C GLY A 275 -12.23 -13.12 5.28
N LEU A 276 -11.54 -11.98 5.42
CA LEU A 276 -12.02 -10.79 6.13
C LEU A 276 -12.27 -9.61 5.17
N GLY A 277 -11.69 -9.64 3.96
CA GLY A 277 -11.63 -8.44 3.14
C GLY A 277 -10.96 -7.30 3.90
N ASN A 278 -11.54 -6.10 3.85
CA ASN A 278 -11.03 -4.93 4.59
C ASN A 278 -11.58 -4.79 6.03
N ALA A 279 -12.45 -5.70 6.49
CA ALA A 279 -13.06 -5.66 7.82
C ALA A 279 -12.12 -6.23 8.89
N LEU A 280 -11.02 -5.51 9.16
CA LEU A 280 -9.98 -5.91 10.10
C LEU A 280 -10.24 -5.35 11.49
N THR A 281 -9.85 -6.12 12.51
CA THR A 281 -9.83 -5.70 13.91
C THR A 281 -8.41 -5.28 14.35
N ALA A 282 -8.26 -4.81 15.58
CA ALA A 282 -6.97 -4.48 16.15
C ALA A 282 -5.96 -5.64 16.08
N ALA A 283 -6.44 -6.89 16.21
CA ALA A 283 -5.58 -8.07 16.20
C ALA A 283 -4.88 -8.28 14.87
N GLU A 284 -5.60 -8.11 13.73
CA GLU A 284 -5.01 -8.22 12.40
C GLU A 284 -4.04 -7.07 12.11
N HIS A 285 -4.34 -5.87 12.58
CA HIS A 285 -3.43 -4.73 12.46
C HIS A 285 -2.14 -4.95 13.25
N GLU A 286 -2.21 -5.49 14.46
CA GLU A 286 -1.03 -5.82 15.25
C GLU A 286 -0.20 -6.94 14.63
N GLU A 287 -0.83 -7.99 14.09
CA GLU A 287 -0.12 -9.08 13.41
C GLU A 287 0.67 -8.54 12.20
N ASP A 288 0.05 -7.71 11.36
CA ASP A 288 0.73 -7.08 10.21
C ASP A 288 1.91 -6.21 10.69
N MET A 289 1.73 -5.43 11.74
CA MET A 289 2.79 -4.62 12.33
C MET A 289 3.95 -5.48 12.85
N GLN A 290 3.67 -6.58 13.54
CA GLN A 290 4.72 -7.48 14.03
C GLN A 290 5.49 -8.15 12.89
N ILE A 291 4.82 -8.50 11.80
CA ILE A 291 5.48 -9.06 10.60
C ILE A 291 6.43 -8.04 9.97
N LEU A 292 6.01 -6.78 9.82
CA LEU A 292 6.86 -5.72 9.29
C LEU A 292 8.07 -5.44 10.19
N ARG A 293 7.87 -5.42 11.51
CA ARG A 293 8.95 -5.24 12.49
C ARG A 293 9.94 -6.41 12.50
N ASP A 294 9.46 -7.66 12.44
CA ASP A 294 10.31 -8.85 12.35
C ASP A 294 11.19 -8.82 11.08
N MET A 295 10.69 -8.27 9.99
CA MET A 295 11.46 -8.04 8.78
C MET A 295 12.56 -6.98 8.97
N GLY A 296 12.42 -6.11 9.97
CA GLY A 296 13.31 -4.96 10.19
C GLY A 296 12.90 -3.72 9.38
N ALA A 297 11.68 -3.67 8.86
CA ALA A 297 11.17 -2.48 8.17
C ALA A 297 11.16 -1.27 9.11
N ASN A 298 11.57 -0.10 8.59
CA ASN A 298 11.52 1.16 9.30
C ASN A 298 10.58 2.19 8.65
N THR A 299 9.93 1.81 7.56
CA THR A 299 8.92 2.62 6.88
C THR A 299 7.81 1.75 6.32
N VAL A 300 6.62 2.35 6.16
CA VAL A 300 5.46 1.74 5.49
C VAL A 300 4.74 2.79 4.65
N ARG A 301 4.35 2.43 3.43
CA ARG A 301 3.43 3.20 2.61
C ARG A 301 2.03 2.64 2.79
N LEU A 302 1.13 3.44 3.32
CA LEU A 302 -0.26 3.04 3.54
C LEU A 302 -1.07 3.27 2.27
N ALA A 303 -0.96 2.32 1.37
CA ALA A 303 -1.53 2.38 0.03
C ALA A 303 -2.99 1.89 0.02
N HIS A 304 -3.83 2.45 -0.80
CA HIS A 304 -3.73 3.71 -1.56
C HIS A 304 -4.72 4.71 -0.99
N TYR A 305 -4.99 4.64 0.32
CA TYR A 305 -6.06 5.36 1.03
C TYR A 305 -5.73 5.49 2.51
N GLN A 306 -6.49 6.33 3.20
CA GLN A 306 -6.38 6.44 4.66
C GLN A 306 -6.70 5.10 5.33
N HIS A 307 -5.74 4.57 6.10
CA HIS A 307 -5.91 3.35 6.88
C HIS A 307 -6.65 3.62 8.20
N ALA A 308 -6.95 2.56 8.97
CA ALA A 308 -7.54 2.70 10.30
C ALA A 308 -6.62 3.50 11.22
N GLN A 309 -7.19 4.38 12.06
CA GLN A 309 -6.43 5.20 13.01
C GLN A 309 -5.51 4.36 13.89
N TYR A 310 -5.99 3.20 14.32
CA TYR A 310 -5.21 2.27 15.12
C TYR A 310 -3.88 1.85 14.46
N PHE A 311 -3.83 1.76 13.11
CA PHE A 311 -2.58 1.40 12.44
C PHE A 311 -1.56 2.55 12.42
N TYR A 312 -2.02 3.81 12.36
CA TYR A 312 -1.14 4.97 12.55
C TYR A 312 -0.61 5.03 13.98
N ASP A 313 -1.45 4.75 14.99
CA ASP A 313 -1.03 4.65 16.40
C ASP A 313 0.06 3.58 16.58
N LEU A 314 -0.07 2.42 15.92
CA LEU A 314 0.96 1.38 15.92
C LEU A 314 2.26 1.86 15.25
N CYS A 315 2.17 2.62 14.16
CA CYS A 315 3.36 3.21 13.50
C CYS A 315 4.07 4.20 14.43
N ASP A 316 3.33 5.05 15.13
CA ASP A 316 3.89 5.98 16.11
C ASP A 316 4.57 5.23 17.26
N LYS A 317 3.89 4.24 17.83
CA LYS A 317 4.33 3.41 18.96
C LYS A 317 5.60 2.61 18.65
N TYR A 318 5.71 2.10 17.43
CA TYR A 318 6.84 1.25 17.04
C TYR A 318 7.88 1.96 16.17
N GLY A 319 7.66 3.22 15.87
CA GLY A 319 8.62 4.07 15.17
C GLY A 319 8.71 3.85 13.66
N LEU A 320 7.69 3.25 13.03
CA LEU A 320 7.67 3.11 11.58
C LEU A 320 7.31 4.44 10.92
N VAL A 321 8.16 4.90 10.02
CA VAL A 321 7.92 6.10 9.22
C VAL A 321 6.84 5.84 8.17
N VAL A 322 5.88 6.75 8.03
CA VAL A 322 4.68 6.56 7.21
C VAL A 322 4.63 7.52 6.02
N TRP A 323 4.33 6.98 4.85
CA TRP A 323 3.75 7.69 3.72
C TRP A 323 2.23 7.47 3.73
N ALA A 324 1.45 8.53 3.92
CA ALA A 324 -0.02 8.51 3.88
C ALA A 324 -0.55 9.19 2.62
N GLU A 325 -1.60 8.62 2.00
CA GLU A 325 -2.13 9.10 0.72
C GLU A 325 -3.65 8.98 0.62
N ILE A 326 -4.23 9.73 -0.32
CA ILE A 326 -5.65 9.62 -0.70
C ILE A 326 -5.82 8.66 -1.89
N PRO A 327 -7.01 8.07 -2.09
CA PRO A 327 -7.27 7.09 -3.14
C PRO A 327 -7.41 7.71 -4.55
N TYR A 328 -6.70 8.79 -4.84
CA TYR A 328 -6.67 9.44 -6.14
C TYR A 328 -5.70 8.69 -7.06
N ILE A 329 -6.25 7.69 -7.78
CA ILE A 329 -5.45 6.65 -8.43
C ILE A 329 -5.92 6.40 -9.87
N THR A 330 -4.97 6.11 -10.77
CA THR A 330 -5.13 5.54 -12.12
C THR A 330 -5.82 6.42 -13.14
N GLU A 331 -6.99 6.96 -12.84
CA GLU A 331 -7.83 7.74 -13.75
C GLU A 331 -8.17 9.09 -13.14
N HIS A 332 -7.92 10.16 -13.89
CA HIS A 332 -8.41 11.47 -13.50
C HIS A 332 -9.87 11.66 -13.92
N MET A 333 -10.73 11.94 -12.94
CA MET A 333 -12.16 12.25 -13.13
C MET A 333 -12.39 13.72 -12.77
N PRO A 334 -12.58 14.65 -13.73
CA PRO A 334 -12.78 16.07 -13.44
C PRO A 334 -13.96 16.35 -12.53
N GLU A 335 -15.00 15.51 -12.57
CA GLU A 335 -16.20 15.62 -11.75
C GLU A 335 -15.94 15.31 -10.26
N ALA A 336 -14.84 14.65 -9.95
CA ALA A 336 -14.46 14.24 -8.60
C ALA A 336 -13.45 15.18 -7.93
N THR A 337 -13.11 16.34 -8.51
CA THR A 337 -12.16 17.31 -7.91
C THR A 337 -12.55 17.68 -6.47
N ALA A 338 -13.82 17.96 -6.21
CA ALA A 338 -14.30 18.28 -4.85
C ALA A 338 -14.09 17.11 -3.86
N ASN A 339 -14.24 15.86 -4.33
CA ASN A 339 -14.02 14.68 -3.51
C ASN A 339 -12.55 14.45 -3.21
N THR A 340 -11.62 14.71 -4.16
CA THR A 340 -10.18 14.62 -3.87
C THR A 340 -9.76 15.61 -2.79
N LEU A 341 -10.27 16.85 -2.85
CA LEU A 341 -10.02 17.89 -1.84
C LEU A 341 -10.58 17.51 -0.47
N SER A 342 -11.84 17.02 -0.42
CA SER A 342 -12.47 16.59 0.83
C SER A 342 -11.69 15.43 1.48
N GLN A 343 -11.32 14.40 0.70
CA GLN A 343 -10.55 13.27 1.25
C GLN A 343 -9.15 13.68 1.71
N MET A 344 -8.51 14.65 1.03
CA MET A 344 -7.22 15.18 1.47
C MET A 344 -7.35 16.00 2.76
N GLU A 345 -8.39 16.82 2.88
CA GLU A 345 -8.66 17.58 4.10
C GLU A 345 -8.91 16.64 5.28
N GLU A 346 -9.71 15.59 5.10
CA GLU A 346 -9.93 14.56 6.12
C GLU A 346 -8.63 13.83 6.47
N LEU A 347 -7.84 13.40 5.48
CA LEU A 347 -6.56 12.71 5.72
C LEU A 347 -5.61 13.55 6.56
N VAL A 348 -5.38 14.79 6.17
CA VAL A 348 -4.40 15.67 6.84
C VAL A 348 -4.87 16.06 8.23
N THR A 349 -6.15 16.47 8.38
CA THR A 349 -6.65 16.96 9.67
C THR A 349 -6.80 15.84 10.69
N GLN A 350 -7.24 14.66 10.27
CA GLN A 350 -7.39 13.50 11.16
C GLN A 350 -6.06 12.94 11.64
N ASN A 351 -5.02 13.05 10.83
CA ASN A 351 -3.73 12.41 11.09
C ASN A 351 -2.58 13.38 11.40
N TYR A 352 -2.89 14.65 11.61
CA TYR A 352 -1.89 15.69 11.83
C TYR A 352 -0.92 15.41 12.98
N ASN A 353 -1.41 14.85 14.08
CA ASN A 353 -0.65 14.64 15.31
C ASN A 353 0.33 13.45 15.25
N HIS A 354 0.20 12.56 14.25
CA HIS A 354 1.06 11.38 14.14
C HIS A 354 2.49 11.74 13.73
N PRO A 355 3.49 11.56 14.62
CA PRO A 355 4.89 11.84 14.29
C PRO A 355 5.46 10.90 13.23
N SER A 356 4.90 9.71 13.08
CA SER A 356 5.31 8.73 12.07
C SER A 356 5.09 9.22 10.64
N ILE A 357 4.06 10.01 10.36
CA ILE A 357 3.78 10.51 9.01
C ILE A 357 4.80 11.57 8.62
N ILE A 358 5.46 11.38 7.47
CA ILE A 358 6.51 12.29 6.99
C ILE A 358 6.18 12.97 5.66
N CYS A 359 5.17 12.51 4.95
CA CYS A 359 4.72 13.13 3.69
C CYS A 359 3.25 12.80 3.40
N TRP A 360 2.62 13.65 2.59
CA TRP A 360 1.27 13.51 2.10
C TRP A 360 1.28 13.13 0.61
N GLY A 361 0.74 11.95 0.29
CA GLY A 361 0.63 11.45 -1.08
C GLY A 361 -0.59 12.05 -1.79
N LEU A 362 -0.33 12.80 -2.88
CA LEU A 362 -1.38 13.47 -3.65
C LEU A 362 -2.11 12.52 -4.58
N SER A 363 -1.40 11.56 -5.19
CA SER A 363 -1.97 10.58 -6.12
C SER A 363 -1.03 9.41 -6.40
N ASN A 364 -1.60 8.35 -7.00
CA ASN A 364 -0.87 7.19 -7.49
C ASN A 364 -1.17 6.90 -8.96
N GLU A 365 -0.13 6.79 -9.81
CA GLU A 365 -0.22 6.38 -11.23
C GLU A 365 -1.35 7.07 -12.02
N ILE A 366 -1.70 8.27 -11.66
CA ILE A 366 -2.89 8.97 -12.14
C ILE A 366 -2.85 9.30 -13.64
N THR A 367 -1.67 9.24 -14.25
CA THR A 367 -1.45 9.53 -15.68
C THR A 367 -1.61 8.31 -16.58
N VAL A 368 -1.82 7.11 -16.02
CA VAL A 368 -1.86 5.84 -16.77
C VAL A 368 -2.97 5.81 -17.82
N THR A 369 -4.15 6.32 -17.50
CA THR A 369 -5.31 6.24 -18.40
C THR A 369 -5.36 7.40 -19.40
N THR A 370 -5.12 8.61 -18.94
CA THR A 370 -5.35 9.84 -19.74
C THR A 370 -4.09 10.64 -20.09
N GLY A 371 -2.93 10.25 -19.51
CA GLY A 371 -1.73 11.05 -19.57
C GLY A 371 -1.86 12.36 -18.76
N VAL A 372 -0.91 13.27 -18.94
CA VAL A 372 -0.94 14.60 -18.29
C VAL A 372 -1.88 15.53 -19.06
N THR A 373 -2.86 16.08 -18.37
CA THR A 373 -3.80 17.08 -18.91
C THR A 373 -3.76 18.35 -18.06
N GLU A 374 -4.24 19.45 -18.61
CA GLU A 374 -4.32 20.73 -17.89
C GLU A 374 -5.23 20.63 -16.65
N ASN A 375 -6.37 19.96 -16.77
CA ASN A 375 -7.31 19.77 -15.67
C ASN A 375 -6.71 18.89 -14.56
N LEU A 376 -6.01 17.81 -14.92
CA LEU A 376 -5.26 16.97 -13.97
C LEU A 376 -4.23 17.80 -13.20
N THR A 377 -3.43 18.60 -13.92
CA THR A 377 -2.40 19.46 -13.33
C THR A 377 -3.01 20.51 -12.40
N ALA A 378 -4.13 21.12 -12.81
CA ALA A 378 -4.86 22.09 -11.98
C ALA A 378 -5.35 21.44 -10.67
N ASN A 379 -5.93 20.24 -10.72
CA ASN A 379 -6.37 19.53 -9.52
C ASN A 379 -5.20 19.22 -8.56
N HIS A 380 -4.05 18.82 -9.09
CA HIS A 380 -2.87 18.56 -8.26
C HIS A 380 -2.30 19.83 -7.61
N ARG A 381 -2.34 20.97 -8.30
CA ARG A 381 -1.99 22.26 -7.67
C ARG A 381 -2.92 22.61 -6.52
N LEU A 382 -4.24 22.42 -6.69
CA LEU A 382 -5.20 22.62 -5.60
C LEU A 382 -4.93 21.71 -4.40
N LEU A 383 -4.61 20.43 -4.63
CA LEU A 383 -4.26 19.47 -3.59
C LEU A 383 -2.96 19.85 -2.88
N ASN A 384 -1.93 20.21 -3.63
CA ASN A 384 -0.64 20.63 -3.08
C ASN A 384 -0.80 21.88 -2.20
N ASP A 385 -1.51 22.90 -2.70
CA ASP A 385 -1.79 24.12 -1.95
C ASP A 385 -2.65 23.85 -0.70
N LEU A 386 -3.59 22.90 -0.78
CA LEU A 386 -4.40 22.48 0.36
C LEU A 386 -3.52 21.82 1.44
N CYS A 387 -2.65 20.89 1.07
CA CYS A 387 -1.74 20.25 2.01
C CYS A 387 -0.88 21.28 2.75
N HIS A 388 -0.25 22.21 2.04
CA HIS A 388 0.59 23.24 2.64
C HIS A 388 -0.18 24.21 3.55
N ARG A 389 -1.46 24.49 3.26
CA ARG A 389 -2.32 25.30 4.15
C ARG A 389 -2.69 24.55 5.43
N LEU A 390 -2.94 23.25 5.30
CA LEU A 390 -3.33 22.40 6.43
C LEU A 390 -2.11 21.98 7.26
N ASP A 391 -0.98 21.72 6.60
CA ASP A 391 0.24 21.25 7.24
C ASP A 391 1.50 21.78 6.53
N ALA A 392 2.11 22.81 7.10
CA ALA A 392 3.37 23.37 6.61
C ALA A 392 4.63 22.58 7.06
N THR A 393 4.47 21.52 7.86
CA THR A 393 5.59 20.78 8.47
C THR A 393 6.02 19.56 7.66
N ARG A 394 5.18 19.07 6.73
CA ARG A 394 5.42 17.88 5.93
C ARG A 394 5.36 18.19 4.43
N PRO A 395 6.26 17.59 3.63
CA PRO A 395 6.22 17.73 2.17
C PRO A 395 5.09 16.89 1.56
N THR A 396 4.75 17.27 0.32
CA THR A 396 3.89 16.49 -0.55
C THR A 396 4.72 15.57 -1.46
N THR A 397 4.11 14.46 -1.89
CA THR A 397 4.71 13.50 -2.83
C THR A 397 3.65 12.93 -3.78
N MET A 398 4.09 12.29 -4.86
CA MET A 398 3.25 11.48 -5.77
C MET A 398 3.99 10.21 -6.13
N ALA A 399 3.24 9.11 -6.33
CA ALA A 399 3.76 7.89 -6.94
C ALA A 399 3.52 7.94 -8.45
N HIS A 400 4.55 8.30 -9.21
CA HIS A 400 4.47 8.39 -10.67
C HIS A 400 4.56 7.02 -11.33
N ALA A 401 3.76 6.81 -12.37
CA ALA A 401 3.89 5.61 -13.20
C ALA A 401 5.22 5.64 -13.99
N PHE A 402 5.85 4.47 -14.19
CA PHE A 402 7.14 4.32 -14.88
C PHE A 402 7.19 4.94 -16.28
N MET A 403 6.04 5.06 -16.94
CA MET A 403 5.94 5.60 -18.31
C MET A 403 5.91 7.12 -18.38
N LEU A 404 5.78 7.82 -17.25
CA LEU A 404 5.82 9.29 -17.22
C LEU A 404 7.27 9.76 -17.32
N ASP A 405 7.54 10.61 -18.33
CA ASP A 405 8.88 11.16 -18.53
C ASP A 405 9.32 11.97 -17.29
N PRO A 406 10.48 11.68 -16.69
CA PRO A 406 11.03 12.45 -15.58
C PRO A 406 11.20 13.95 -15.85
N ASN A 407 11.28 14.37 -17.12
CA ASN A 407 11.36 15.78 -17.53
C ASN A 407 9.99 16.46 -17.66
N ASP A 408 8.88 15.73 -17.51
CA ASP A 408 7.56 16.34 -17.56
C ASP A 408 7.37 17.32 -16.39
N PRO A 409 6.90 18.55 -16.63
CA PRO A 409 6.66 19.53 -15.57
C PRO A 409 5.72 19.04 -14.45
N PHE A 410 4.84 18.10 -14.73
CA PHE A 410 3.96 17.49 -13.75
C PHE A 410 4.74 16.75 -12.66
N VAL A 411 5.89 16.13 -13.01
CA VAL A 411 6.77 15.43 -12.04
C VAL A 411 7.37 16.39 -11.02
N GLN A 412 7.50 17.66 -11.37
CA GLN A 412 8.10 18.69 -10.50
C GLN A 412 7.08 19.34 -9.55
N LEU A 413 5.78 18.97 -9.63
CA LEU A 413 4.74 19.63 -8.86
C LEU A 413 4.81 19.33 -7.35
N PRO A 414 4.98 18.08 -6.89
CA PRO A 414 5.12 17.81 -5.46
C PRO A 414 6.50 18.22 -4.94
N ASP A 415 6.63 18.38 -3.63
CA ASP A 415 7.90 18.76 -2.99
C ASP A 415 8.99 17.71 -3.19
N ILE A 416 8.64 16.43 -3.05
CA ILE A 416 9.53 15.29 -3.28
C ILE A 416 8.94 14.35 -4.33
N CYS A 417 9.81 13.63 -5.06
CA CYS A 417 9.44 12.78 -6.16
C CYS A 417 9.55 11.30 -5.81
N SER A 418 8.67 10.46 -6.39
CA SER A 418 8.77 9.00 -6.31
C SER A 418 8.16 8.34 -7.52
N TYR A 419 8.69 7.17 -7.89
CA TYR A 419 8.22 6.38 -9.02
C TYR A 419 7.86 4.96 -8.64
N ASN A 420 6.86 4.41 -9.33
CA ASN A 420 6.56 2.99 -9.37
C ASN A 420 7.34 2.37 -10.52
N LEU A 421 8.30 1.49 -10.23
CA LEU A 421 9.16 0.87 -11.24
C LEU A 421 9.05 -0.64 -11.19
N TYR A 422 8.76 -1.23 -12.34
CA TYR A 422 8.59 -2.69 -12.46
C TYR A 422 9.46 -3.30 -13.56
N TYR A 423 10.65 -2.71 -13.80
CA TYR A 423 11.67 -3.32 -14.66
C TYR A 423 12.13 -4.65 -14.08
N GLY A 424 12.20 -5.67 -14.92
CA GLY A 424 12.44 -7.04 -14.50
C GLY A 424 11.18 -7.81 -14.09
N TRP A 425 9.98 -7.18 -14.16
CA TRP A 425 8.72 -7.89 -13.99
C TRP A 425 7.75 -7.63 -15.15
N TYR A 426 7.08 -6.48 -15.20
CA TYR A 426 6.17 -6.16 -16.32
C TYR A 426 6.89 -5.81 -17.62
N LEU A 427 8.09 -5.27 -17.54
CA LEU A 427 8.86 -4.82 -18.69
C LEU A 427 10.37 -4.85 -18.40
N GLY A 428 11.17 -4.82 -19.46
CA GLY A 428 12.61 -4.63 -19.38
C GLY A 428 13.37 -5.62 -18.50
N GLU A 429 14.57 -5.23 -18.13
CA GLU A 429 15.50 -5.99 -17.31
C GLU A 429 15.72 -5.32 -15.94
N LEU A 430 16.18 -6.08 -14.94
CA LEU A 430 16.44 -5.57 -13.59
C LEU A 430 17.36 -4.36 -13.55
N GLN A 431 18.43 -4.36 -14.37
CA GLN A 431 19.44 -3.31 -14.46
C GLN A 431 18.87 -1.96 -14.89
N GLN A 432 17.72 -1.93 -15.55
CA GLN A 432 17.08 -0.68 -15.94
C GLN A 432 16.56 0.14 -14.75
N ASN A 433 16.35 -0.50 -13.59
CA ASN A 433 16.10 0.23 -12.34
C ASN A 433 17.32 1.07 -11.94
N ASP A 434 18.53 0.49 -12.05
CA ASP A 434 19.80 1.18 -11.79
C ASP A 434 19.97 2.38 -12.73
N GLU A 435 19.81 2.14 -14.02
CA GLU A 435 19.92 3.17 -15.07
C GLU A 435 18.91 4.30 -14.90
N PHE A 436 17.69 3.98 -14.48
CA PHE A 436 16.66 4.97 -14.21
C PHE A 436 17.08 5.94 -13.10
N PHE A 437 17.49 5.41 -11.95
CA PHE A 437 17.88 6.24 -10.81
C PHE A 437 19.14 7.04 -11.09
N ASP A 438 20.17 6.44 -11.70
CA ASP A 438 21.41 7.13 -12.05
C ASP A 438 21.16 8.26 -13.06
N THR A 439 20.30 8.02 -14.04
CA THR A 439 19.90 9.03 -15.04
C THR A 439 19.08 10.14 -14.41
N PHE A 440 18.11 9.80 -13.55
CA PHE A 440 17.29 10.80 -12.87
C PHE A 440 18.15 11.70 -11.99
N HIS A 441 18.97 11.15 -11.13
CA HIS A 441 19.82 11.91 -10.21
C HIS A 441 20.82 12.80 -10.95
N LYS A 442 21.37 12.31 -12.05
CA LYS A 442 22.25 13.10 -12.92
C LYS A 442 21.56 14.30 -13.57
N ASN A 443 20.32 14.09 -14.06
CA ASN A 443 19.58 15.10 -14.82
C ASN A 443 18.82 16.08 -13.91
N HIS A 444 18.48 15.67 -12.69
CA HIS A 444 17.72 16.42 -11.69
C HIS A 444 18.44 16.41 -10.33
N PRO A 445 19.67 16.99 -10.24
CA PRO A 445 20.51 16.88 -9.04
C PRO A 445 19.91 17.56 -7.81
N ASP A 446 18.97 18.50 -8.01
CA ASP A 446 18.29 19.23 -6.94
C ASP A 446 16.98 18.57 -6.49
N ARG A 447 16.61 17.42 -7.10
CA ARG A 447 15.35 16.72 -6.78
C ARG A 447 15.58 15.50 -5.90
N VAL A 448 14.78 15.39 -4.86
CA VAL A 448 14.70 14.21 -4.01
C VAL A 448 13.90 13.14 -4.73
N ILE A 449 14.45 11.93 -4.87
CA ILE A 449 13.82 10.81 -5.57
C ILE A 449 13.68 9.58 -4.68
N GLY A 450 12.54 8.89 -4.74
CA GLY A 450 12.23 7.65 -4.05
C GLY A 450 11.64 6.57 -4.96
N LEU A 451 11.56 5.36 -4.45
CA LEU A 451 10.94 4.22 -5.10
C LEU A 451 9.67 3.84 -4.34
N SER A 452 8.53 4.28 -4.87
CA SER A 452 7.23 4.13 -4.20
C SER A 452 6.63 2.74 -4.34
N GLU A 453 6.92 2.06 -5.47
CA GLU A 453 6.54 0.66 -5.67
C GLU A 453 7.54 -0.07 -6.57
N PHE A 454 7.78 -1.34 -6.23
CA PHE A 454 8.52 -2.31 -7.04
C PHE A 454 8.22 -3.72 -6.52
N GLY A 455 8.21 -4.71 -7.39
CA GLY A 455 7.94 -6.09 -6.96
C GLY A 455 7.72 -7.04 -8.13
N ALA A 456 7.79 -8.32 -7.84
CA ALA A 456 7.46 -9.41 -8.73
C ALA A 456 6.41 -10.32 -8.08
N ASP A 457 5.41 -10.79 -8.84
CA ASP A 457 4.45 -11.75 -8.31
C ASP A 457 5.13 -13.09 -8.02
N ALA A 458 4.74 -13.75 -6.94
CA ALA A 458 5.19 -15.09 -6.59
C ALA A 458 4.10 -15.91 -5.90
N ASN A 459 3.87 -17.10 -6.41
CA ASN A 459 3.08 -18.12 -5.75
C ASN A 459 4.03 -19.11 -5.07
N PRO A 460 3.96 -19.31 -3.75
CA PRO A 460 4.83 -20.26 -3.04
C PRO A 460 4.78 -21.71 -3.57
N ALA A 461 3.71 -22.09 -4.30
CA ALA A 461 3.63 -23.38 -4.95
C ALA A 461 4.57 -23.51 -6.17
N TYR A 462 4.95 -22.38 -6.79
CA TYR A 462 5.77 -22.39 -8.00
C TYR A 462 7.24 -22.20 -7.63
N GLN A 463 8.08 -23.06 -8.22
CA GLN A 463 9.52 -23.16 -7.92
C GLN A 463 10.31 -23.39 -9.20
N SER A 464 11.53 -22.88 -9.27
CA SER A 464 12.39 -23.04 -10.43
C SER A 464 13.85 -23.18 -10.05
N ALA A 465 14.54 -24.15 -10.69
CA ALA A 465 15.99 -24.25 -10.62
C ALA A 465 16.69 -23.15 -11.46
N ARG A 466 15.96 -22.59 -12.42
CA ARG A 466 16.40 -21.49 -13.29
C ARG A 466 15.31 -20.43 -13.31
N PRO A 467 15.22 -19.61 -12.26
CA PRO A 467 14.17 -18.60 -12.14
C PRO A 467 14.33 -17.55 -13.25
N GLU A 468 13.22 -17.21 -13.88
CA GLU A 468 13.18 -16.22 -14.95
C GLU A 468 11.94 -15.35 -14.87
N ARG A 469 12.02 -14.14 -15.41
CA ARG A 469 10.93 -13.17 -15.40
C ARG A 469 9.63 -13.82 -15.93
N GLY A 470 8.54 -13.64 -15.17
CA GLY A 470 7.22 -14.09 -15.57
C GLY A 470 6.94 -15.57 -15.29
N ASP A 471 7.74 -16.25 -14.50
CA ASP A 471 7.50 -17.64 -14.11
C ASP A 471 6.67 -17.76 -12.80
N TRP A 472 6.31 -16.64 -12.15
CA TRP A 472 5.64 -16.56 -10.85
C TRP A 472 6.29 -17.38 -9.74
N SER A 473 7.53 -17.86 -9.95
CA SER A 473 8.20 -18.65 -8.94
C SER A 473 8.63 -17.78 -7.75
N GLU A 474 8.56 -18.36 -6.57
CA GLU A 474 9.14 -17.77 -5.37
C GLU A 474 10.65 -17.53 -5.55
N SER A 475 11.32 -18.41 -6.30
CA SER A 475 12.73 -18.29 -6.63
C SER A 475 13.05 -17.03 -7.45
N TYR A 476 12.20 -16.65 -8.41
CA TYR A 476 12.40 -15.42 -9.17
C TYR A 476 12.12 -14.16 -8.34
N GLN A 477 11.08 -14.17 -7.51
CA GLN A 477 10.83 -13.06 -6.59
C GLN A 477 12.05 -12.81 -5.70
N ALA A 478 12.69 -13.86 -5.19
CA ALA A 478 13.92 -13.74 -4.42
C ALA A 478 15.06 -13.06 -5.21
N VAL A 479 15.30 -13.49 -6.46
CA VAL A 479 16.31 -12.89 -7.36
C VAL A 479 16.00 -11.41 -7.63
N TYR A 480 14.73 -11.09 -7.89
CA TYR A 480 14.28 -9.72 -8.10
C TYR A 480 14.63 -8.82 -6.91
N HIS A 481 14.25 -9.23 -5.69
CA HIS A 481 14.47 -8.44 -4.48
C HIS A 481 15.93 -8.41 -4.03
N GLU A 482 16.73 -9.44 -4.31
CA GLU A 482 18.19 -9.40 -4.14
C GLU A 482 18.82 -8.25 -4.94
N HIS A 483 18.43 -8.13 -6.22
CA HIS A 483 18.90 -7.05 -7.09
C HIS A 483 18.48 -5.68 -6.57
N MET A 484 17.20 -5.52 -6.21
CA MET A 484 16.66 -4.23 -5.77
C MET A 484 17.32 -3.73 -4.47
N LEU A 485 17.59 -4.63 -3.51
CA LEU A 485 18.29 -4.26 -2.29
C LEU A 485 19.77 -3.92 -2.54
N LYS A 486 20.43 -4.61 -3.46
CA LYS A 486 21.80 -4.26 -3.89
C LYS A 486 21.80 -2.88 -4.55
N MET A 487 20.91 -2.65 -5.52
CA MET A 487 20.74 -1.37 -6.22
C MET A 487 20.56 -0.21 -5.23
N TRP A 488 19.68 -0.37 -4.25
CA TRP A 488 19.43 0.62 -3.21
C TRP A 488 20.64 0.84 -2.31
N SER A 489 21.37 -0.22 -1.92
CA SER A 489 22.53 -0.10 -1.02
C SER A 489 23.65 0.75 -1.61
N GLU A 490 23.75 0.81 -2.94
CA GLU A 490 24.72 1.56 -3.71
C GLU A 490 24.28 3.02 -3.99
N ARG A 491 23.00 3.39 -3.71
CA ARG A 491 22.42 4.71 -4.05
C ARG A 491 21.85 5.42 -2.82
N PRO A 492 22.70 6.13 -2.05
CA PRO A 492 22.29 6.79 -0.81
C PRO A 492 21.24 7.90 -1.01
N TYR A 493 21.10 8.43 -2.21
CA TYR A 493 20.17 9.49 -2.55
C TYR A 493 18.70 9.05 -2.68
N ILE A 494 18.42 7.74 -2.81
CA ILE A 494 17.04 7.22 -2.80
C ILE A 494 16.48 7.37 -1.39
N TRP A 495 15.48 8.28 -1.23
CA TRP A 495 15.00 8.64 0.10
C TRP A 495 14.20 7.52 0.79
N ALA A 496 13.50 6.69 0.03
CA ALA A 496 12.80 5.50 0.53
C ALA A 496 12.58 4.47 -0.55
N MET A 497 12.42 3.21 -0.14
CA MET A 497 11.93 2.10 -0.96
C MET A 497 10.76 1.40 -0.27
N HIS A 498 9.63 1.28 -0.98
CA HIS A 498 8.46 0.54 -0.52
C HIS A 498 8.17 -0.63 -1.46
N VAL A 499 8.37 -1.85 -0.97
CA VAL A 499 8.02 -3.06 -1.71
C VAL A 499 6.53 -3.07 -2.03
N TRP A 500 6.15 -3.34 -3.25
CA TRP A 500 4.81 -3.69 -3.62
C TRP A 500 4.66 -5.22 -3.67
N ASN A 501 4.17 -5.84 -2.65
CA ASN A 501 3.57 -5.31 -1.43
C ASN A 501 4.15 -6.06 -0.21
N GLY A 502 3.89 -5.62 1.01
CA GLY A 502 4.24 -6.40 2.22
C GLY A 502 3.47 -7.72 2.29
N PHE A 503 2.22 -7.70 1.83
CA PHE A 503 1.30 -8.83 1.86
C PHE A 503 0.64 -9.01 0.50
N ASP A 504 0.33 -10.25 0.10
CA ASP A 504 -0.63 -10.48 -0.97
C ASP A 504 -1.98 -9.89 -0.56
N PHE A 505 -2.77 -9.41 -1.51
CA PHE A 505 -4.03 -8.72 -1.24
C PHE A 505 -5.11 -9.01 -2.28
N GLY A 506 -6.36 -8.68 -1.96
CA GLY A 506 -7.52 -8.88 -2.81
C GLY A 506 -7.51 -7.96 -4.04
N ALA A 507 -7.58 -8.57 -5.21
CA ALA A 507 -7.65 -7.90 -6.50
C ALA A 507 -8.52 -8.77 -7.44
N ASP A 508 -9.83 -8.65 -7.32
CA ASP A 508 -10.79 -9.56 -7.95
C ASP A 508 -10.67 -9.64 -9.48
N GLY A 509 -10.19 -8.57 -10.11
CA GLY A 509 -9.91 -8.53 -11.54
C GLY A 509 -8.71 -9.35 -12.01
N ARG A 510 -7.90 -9.91 -11.09
CA ARG A 510 -6.72 -10.72 -11.45
C ARG A 510 -7.07 -12.19 -11.61
N GLY A 511 -6.55 -12.83 -12.70
CA GLY A 511 -6.75 -14.26 -12.97
C GLY A 511 -5.46 -15.05 -13.14
N GLU A 512 -4.29 -14.40 -13.11
CA GLU A 512 -2.98 -14.99 -13.36
C GLU A 512 -2.30 -15.55 -12.11
N GLY A 513 -1.20 -16.28 -12.31
CA GLY A 513 -0.31 -16.74 -11.23
C GLY A 513 -0.89 -17.83 -10.32
N GLY A 514 -2.01 -18.48 -10.74
CA GLY A 514 -2.60 -19.59 -10.01
C GLY A 514 -3.34 -19.24 -8.73
N LYS A 515 -3.60 -17.95 -8.49
CA LYS A 515 -4.42 -17.42 -7.38
C LYS A 515 -5.37 -16.35 -7.90
N PRO A 516 -6.48 -16.72 -8.57
CA PRO A 516 -7.47 -15.75 -9.01
C PRO A 516 -7.93 -14.84 -7.86
N GLY A 517 -8.27 -13.59 -8.16
CA GLY A 517 -8.75 -12.62 -7.19
C GLY A 517 -7.68 -12.03 -6.28
N GLN A 518 -6.39 -12.29 -6.53
CA GLN A 518 -5.30 -11.83 -5.66
C GLN A 518 -4.14 -11.23 -6.45
N ASN A 519 -3.56 -10.15 -5.92
CA ASN A 519 -2.23 -9.70 -6.28
C ASN A 519 -1.20 -10.46 -5.43
N GLN A 520 -0.22 -11.11 -6.08
CA GLN A 520 0.72 -12.01 -5.42
C GLN A 520 2.13 -11.43 -5.26
N LYS A 521 2.27 -10.09 -5.34
CA LYS A 521 3.57 -9.43 -5.13
C LYS A 521 3.97 -9.30 -3.66
N GLY A 522 3.09 -9.70 -2.73
CA GLY A 522 3.38 -9.71 -1.30
C GLY A 522 4.64 -10.50 -0.97
N LEU A 523 5.39 -10.03 0.03
CA LEU A 523 6.46 -10.81 0.67
C LEU A 523 5.88 -11.90 1.58
N VAL A 524 4.62 -11.76 1.96
CA VAL A 524 3.85 -12.68 2.80
C VAL A 524 2.50 -12.95 2.13
N THR A 525 2.01 -14.18 2.23
CA THR A 525 0.73 -14.58 1.62
C THR A 525 -0.46 -13.83 2.23
N PHE A 526 -1.58 -13.77 1.49
CA PHE A 526 -2.80 -13.03 1.86
C PHE A 526 -3.39 -13.46 3.22
N ASP A 527 -3.21 -14.72 3.60
CA ASP A 527 -3.62 -15.28 4.89
C ASP A 527 -2.60 -15.09 6.02
N ARG A 528 -1.47 -14.43 5.76
CA ARG A 528 -0.31 -14.18 6.65
C ARG A 528 0.43 -15.45 7.10
N LYS A 529 0.10 -16.62 6.57
CA LYS A 529 0.67 -17.89 7.04
C LYS A 529 2.05 -18.21 6.47
N THR A 530 2.37 -17.69 5.29
CA THR A 530 3.63 -18.00 4.61
C THR A 530 4.43 -16.74 4.35
N LYS A 531 5.59 -16.62 4.99
CA LYS A 531 6.65 -15.71 4.60
C LYS A 531 7.38 -16.32 3.40
N LYS A 532 7.41 -15.63 2.27
CA LYS A 532 8.12 -16.07 1.06
C LYS A 532 9.62 -15.87 1.22
N ASP A 533 10.43 -16.52 0.41
CA ASP A 533 11.90 -16.41 0.51
C ASP A 533 12.38 -14.94 0.42
N ALA A 534 11.73 -14.13 -0.42
CA ALA A 534 12.01 -12.71 -0.54
C ALA A 534 11.81 -11.90 0.76
N TYR A 535 10.97 -12.33 1.68
CA TYR A 535 10.85 -11.70 3.00
C TYR A 535 12.17 -11.75 3.77
N PHE A 536 12.89 -12.87 3.68
CA PHE A 536 14.09 -13.12 4.46
C PHE A 536 15.32 -12.40 3.92
N ILE A 537 15.37 -12.02 2.63
CA ILE A 537 16.46 -11.15 2.16
C ILE A 537 16.31 -9.73 2.76
N TYR A 538 15.09 -9.21 2.92
CA TYR A 538 14.86 -7.95 3.64
C TYR A 538 15.28 -8.09 5.11
N LYS A 539 14.91 -9.18 5.77
CA LYS A 539 15.35 -9.45 7.14
C LYS A 539 16.90 -9.50 7.25
N ALA A 540 17.58 -10.04 6.25
CA ALA A 540 19.05 -10.07 6.24
C ALA A 540 19.68 -8.68 6.14
N TYR A 541 19.04 -7.76 5.43
CA TYR A 541 19.54 -6.38 5.26
C TYR A 541 19.16 -5.45 6.42
N LEU A 542 18.00 -5.67 7.03
CA LEU A 542 17.34 -4.65 7.87
C LEU A 542 17.28 -5.04 9.35
N SER A 543 17.16 -6.33 9.67
CA SER A 543 17.02 -6.78 11.06
C SER A 543 18.38 -6.98 11.73
N SER A 544 18.48 -6.56 13.00
CA SER A 544 19.62 -6.88 13.87
C SER A 544 19.50 -8.26 14.56
N ASP A 545 18.29 -8.84 14.56
CA ASP A 545 18.03 -10.12 15.22
C ASP A 545 18.72 -11.25 14.46
N PRO A 546 19.60 -12.03 15.10
CA PRO A 546 20.30 -13.14 14.43
C PRO A 546 19.31 -14.13 13.84
N PHE A 547 19.52 -14.52 12.58
CA PHE A 547 18.72 -15.56 11.93
C PHE A 547 19.48 -16.25 10.80
N VAL A 548 18.97 -17.39 10.34
CA VAL A 548 19.36 -18.10 9.13
C VAL A 548 18.11 -18.66 8.46
N HIS A 549 18.04 -18.58 7.13
CA HIS A 549 16.91 -19.08 6.34
C HIS A 549 17.40 -19.81 5.08
N LEU A 550 16.96 -21.07 4.92
CA LEU A 550 17.17 -21.87 3.73
C LEU A 550 16.12 -21.52 2.67
N CYS A 551 16.53 -20.93 1.57
CA CYS A 551 15.65 -20.62 0.44
C CYS A 551 15.30 -21.89 -0.35
N GLY A 552 14.16 -21.85 -1.05
CA GLY A 552 13.69 -22.97 -1.89
C GLY A 552 13.25 -24.18 -1.08
N ARG A 553 12.79 -24.00 0.17
CA ARG A 553 12.30 -25.10 1.01
C ARG A 553 11.05 -25.78 0.44
N ARG A 554 10.31 -25.09 -0.41
CA ARG A 554 9.13 -25.60 -1.12
C ARG A 554 9.48 -26.26 -2.45
N TYR A 555 10.70 -26.06 -2.97
CA TYR A 555 11.26 -26.78 -4.10
C TYR A 555 11.86 -28.11 -3.62
N VAL A 556 11.00 -29.04 -3.21
CA VAL A 556 11.41 -30.33 -2.63
C VAL A 556 11.94 -31.29 -3.70
N HIS A 557 11.19 -31.46 -4.81
CA HIS A 557 11.54 -32.38 -5.90
C HIS A 557 12.41 -31.71 -6.96
N ARG A 558 13.70 -32.05 -7.00
CA ARG A 558 14.71 -31.44 -7.88
C ARG A 558 15.23 -32.44 -8.91
N THR A 559 15.33 -32.02 -10.16
CA THR A 559 15.77 -32.89 -11.26
C THR A 559 17.24 -32.78 -11.59
N GLU A 560 17.93 -31.79 -11.08
CA GLU A 560 19.37 -31.55 -11.27
C GLU A 560 20.19 -32.59 -10.52
N SER A 561 21.37 -32.90 -11.04
CA SER A 561 22.36 -33.75 -10.33
C SER A 561 23.12 -32.98 -9.26
N GLN A 562 23.20 -31.67 -9.42
CA GLN A 562 23.72 -30.71 -8.44
C GLN A 562 22.75 -29.56 -8.33
N THR A 563 22.43 -29.13 -7.11
CA THR A 563 21.47 -28.06 -6.86
C THR A 563 22.09 -26.92 -6.04
N GLU A 564 21.71 -25.69 -6.36
CA GLU A 564 22.09 -24.55 -5.52
C GLU A 564 21.23 -24.56 -4.24
N ILE A 565 21.88 -24.52 -3.10
CA ILE A 565 21.28 -24.23 -1.79
C ILE A 565 21.65 -22.81 -1.45
N LYS A 566 20.66 -21.91 -1.53
CA LYS A 566 20.81 -20.51 -1.17
C LYS A 566 20.36 -20.31 0.28
N VAL A 567 21.14 -19.54 1.03
CA VAL A 567 20.86 -19.24 2.43
C VAL A 567 20.89 -17.73 2.64
N TYR A 568 19.89 -17.19 3.31
CA TYR A 568 19.88 -15.81 3.78
C TYR A 568 20.22 -15.76 5.27
N SER A 569 21.09 -14.85 5.65
CA SER A 569 21.47 -14.63 7.04
C SER A 569 22.08 -13.25 7.23
N ASN A 570 21.88 -12.64 8.39
CA ASN A 570 22.62 -11.44 8.81
C ASN A 570 23.89 -11.78 9.62
N GLN A 571 24.24 -13.07 9.70
CA GLN A 571 25.45 -13.54 10.40
C GLN A 571 26.62 -13.65 9.40
N PRO A 572 27.88 -13.38 9.82
CA PRO A 572 29.01 -13.31 8.92
C PRO A 572 29.48 -14.69 8.39
N ARG A 573 28.99 -15.79 8.95
CA ARG A 573 29.37 -17.15 8.58
C ARG A 573 28.19 -18.08 8.60
N VAL A 574 28.05 -18.91 7.57
CA VAL A 574 27.06 -19.98 7.46
C VAL A 574 27.78 -21.31 7.24
N THR A 575 27.44 -22.34 8.02
CA THR A 575 27.86 -23.72 7.83
C THR A 575 26.66 -24.54 7.35
N LEU A 576 26.82 -25.24 6.23
CA LEU A 576 25.84 -26.14 5.67
C LEU A 576 26.16 -27.59 6.03
N PHE A 577 25.15 -28.33 6.45
CA PHE A 577 25.18 -29.76 6.71
C PHE A 577 24.26 -30.48 5.73
N VAL A 578 24.69 -31.64 5.25
CA VAL A 578 23.91 -32.56 4.43
C VAL A 578 23.89 -33.91 5.14
N ASP A 579 22.70 -34.43 5.46
CA ASP A 579 22.51 -35.70 6.18
C ASP A 579 23.29 -35.77 7.50
N GLY A 580 23.29 -34.66 8.24
CA GLY A 580 23.97 -34.53 9.53
C GLY A 580 25.48 -34.36 9.46
N LYS A 581 26.10 -34.37 8.26
CA LYS A 581 27.53 -34.13 8.06
C LYS A 581 27.81 -32.74 7.58
N GLU A 582 28.82 -32.08 8.11
CA GLU A 582 29.29 -30.80 7.60
C GLU A 582 29.68 -30.95 6.13
N PHE A 583 29.03 -30.15 5.27
CA PHE A 583 29.33 -30.13 3.84
C PHE A 583 30.33 -29.03 3.49
N ALA A 584 30.04 -27.79 3.91
CA ALA A 584 30.91 -26.63 3.70
C ALA A 584 30.55 -25.49 4.63
N ALA A 585 31.49 -24.59 4.86
CA ALA A 585 31.23 -23.32 5.53
C ALA A 585 31.70 -22.16 4.65
N GLN A 586 30.96 -21.06 4.67
CA GLN A 586 31.27 -19.84 3.94
C GLN A 586 31.21 -18.63 4.88
N ASP A 587 32.20 -17.74 4.73
CA ASP A 587 32.19 -16.40 5.26
C ASP A 587 31.57 -15.48 4.19
N GLY A 588 30.74 -14.55 4.56
CA GLY A 588 30.04 -13.70 3.61
C GLY A 588 29.09 -12.71 4.27
N ASP A 589 28.22 -12.11 3.47
CA ASP A 589 27.22 -11.14 3.93
C ASP A 589 25.90 -11.36 3.20
N LYS A 590 24.82 -11.50 3.94
CA LYS A 590 23.42 -11.61 3.50
C LYS A 590 23.07 -12.87 2.70
N ILE A 591 23.84 -13.24 1.67
CA ILE A 591 23.53 -14.28 0.71
C ILE A 591 24.69 -15.28 0.64
N PHE A 592 24.41 -16.55 0.95
CA PHE A 592 25.36 -17.64 0.90
C PHE A 592 24.85 -18.70 -0.08
N LYS A 593 25.74 -19.26 -0.93
CA LYS A 593 25.38 -20.20 -1.98
C LYS A 593 26.27 -21.43 -1.95
N PHE A 594 25.67 -22.60 -1.88
CA PHE A 594 26.34 -23.88 -1.86
C PHE A 594 25.84 -24.74 -3.02
N ILE A 595 26.73 -25.38 -3.76
CA ILE A 595 26.36 -26.33 -4.80
C ILE A 595 26.46 -27.74 -4.23
N VAL A 596 25.30 -28.37 -4.03
CA VAL A 596 25.20 -29.67 -3.35
C VAL A 596 24.84 -30.75 -4.37
N PRO A 597 25.62 -31.84 -4.49
CA PRO A 597 25.20 -33.03 -5.25
C PRO A 597 24.01 -33.69 -4.61
N ILE A 598 23.01 -34.11 -5.42
CA ILE A 598 21.78 -34.78 -4.93
C ILE A 598 21.57 -36.12 -5.62
N SER A 599 21.25 -37.17 -4.83
CA SER A 599 21.08 -38.55 -5.29
C SER A 599 20.09 -39.33 -4.42
N GLY A 600 18.88 -38.86 -4.27
CA GLY A 600 17.90 -39.41 -3.33
C GLY A 600 17.31 -38.30 -2.45
N THR A 601 16.94 -38.62 -1.24
CA THR A 601 16.41 -37.64 -0.28
C THR A 601 17.52 -37.23 0.68
N HIS A 602 17.69 -35.92 0.87
CA HIS A 602 18.69 -35.35 1.74
C HIS A 602 18.04 -34.37 2.73
N GLU A 603 18.49 -34.42 3.98
CA GLU A 603 18.26 -33.37 4.97
C GLU A 603 19.33 -32.30 4.82
N ILE A 604 18.92 -31.06 4.59
CA ILE A 604 19.77 -29.88 4.52
C ILE A 604 19.58 -29.06 5.78
N LYS A 605 20.69 -28.74 6.47
CA LYS A 605 20.66 -27.88 7.66
C LYS A 605 21.67 -26.77 7.49
N ALA A 606 21.23 -25.53 7.72
CA ALA A 606 22.11 -24.37 7.80
C ALA A 606 22.26 -23.93 9.26
N VAL A 607 23.48 -23.54 9.63
CA VAL A 607 23.84 -23.03 10.96
C VAL A 607 24.56 -21.70 10.80
N ALA A 608 24.11 -20.68 11.51
CA ALA A 608 24.72 -19.35 11.54
C ALA A 608 24.69 -18.80 12.97
N GLY A 609 25.85 -18.77 13.63
CA GLY A 609 25.93 -18.47 15.07
C GLY A 609 25.11 -19.47 15.89
N SER A 610 24.16 -18.99 16.66
CA SER A 610 23.23 -19.83 17.45
C SER A 610 21.96 -20.24 16.68
N CYS A 611 21.79 -19.75 15.45
CA CYS A 611 20.58 -19.98 14.66
C CYS A 611 20.74 -21.21 13.77
N THR A 612 19.63 -21.93 13.57
CA THR A 612 19.57 -23.10 12.70
C THR A 612 18.30 -23.09 11.87
N ASP A 613 18.39 -23.59 10.63
CA ASP A 613 17.23 -23.87 9.78
C ASP A 613 17.43 -25.19 9.03
N CYS A 614 16.34 -25.91 8.78
CA CYS A 614 16.36 -27.22 8.14
C CYS A 614 15.34 -27.31 7.02
N MET A 615 15.65 -28.07 5.97
CA MET A 615 14.72 -28.45 4.92
C MET A 615 15.08 -29.82 4.37
N THR A 616 14.12 -30.45 3.67
CA THR A 616 14.34 -31.70 2.94
C THR A 616 14.25 -31.44 1.43
N ILE A 617 15.18 -32.02 0.68
CA ILE A 617 15.15 -32.04 -0.78
C ILE A 617 15.27 -33.46 -1.29
N THR A 618 14.66 -33.75 -2.46
CA THR A 618 14.63 -35.10 -3.03
C THR A 618 14.96 -35.02 -4.51
N LYS A 619 15.89 -35.87 -4.97
CA LYS A 619 16.18 -36.07 -6.37
C LYS A 619 14.97 -36.71 -7.05
N ALA A 620 14.47 -36.09 -8.10
CA ALA A 620 13.39 -36.59 -8.94
C ALA A 620 13.89 -36.90 -10.34
N ASP A 621 13.31 -37.91 -10.99
CA ASP A 621 13.65 -38.28 -12.37
C ASP A 621 13.05 -37.34 -13.40
N LYS A 622 11.90 -36.71 -13.06
CA LYS A 622 11.17 -35.81 -13.94
C LYS A 622 10.76 -34.53 -13.18
N PRO A 623 10.69 -33.40 -13.89
CA PRO A 623 10.15 -32.16 -13.30
C PRO A 623 8.74 -32.37 -12.75
N ASP A 624 8.49 -31.81 -11.57
CA ASP A 624 7.14 -31.75 -11.03
C ASP A 624 6.36 -30.64 -11.77
N PRO A 625 5.29 -30.99 -12.51
CA PRO A 625 4.53 -30.01 -13.27
C PRO A 625 3.80 -28.98 -12.39
N THR A 626 3.57 -29.29 -11.12
CA THR A 626 2.89 -28.37 -10.18
C THR A 626 3.76 -27.17 -9.80
N TYR A 627 5.06 -27.20 -10.06
CA TYR A 627 5.97 -26.08 -9.79
C TYR A 627 5.94 -24.99 -10.87
N ARG A 628 5.21 -25.17 -11.95
CA ARG A 628 5.16 -24.19 -13.05
C ARG A 628 3.79 -23.53 -13.13
N ALA A 629 3.81 -22.21 -13.26
CA ALA A 629 2.63 -21.45 -13.62
C ALA A 629 2.26 -21.70 -15.09
N GLU A 630 0.97 -21.72 -15.37
CA GLU A 630 0.42 -21.54 -16.71
C GLU A 630 0.00 -20.08 -16.89
N GLY A 631 0.13 -19.56 -18.12
CA GLY A 631 -0.27 -18.18 -18.44
C GLY A 631 0.89 -17.23 -18.66
N GLN A 632 0.57 -15.96 -18.78
CA GLN A 632 1.49 -14.85 -19.09
C GLN A 632 1.39 -13.75 -18.06
N VAL A 633 2.49 -13.02 -17.86
CA VAL A 633 2.50 -11.80 -17.04
C VAL A 633 1.74 -10.71 -17.77
N GLU A 634 0.70 -10.21 -17.14
CA GLU A 634 -0.09 -9.10 -17.63
C GLU A 634 0.03 -7.90 -16.69
N ASN A 635 0.20 -6.73 -17.28
CA ASN A 635 0.05 -5.50 -16.53
C ASN A 635 -1.45 -5.19 -16.44
N TRP A 636 -1.99 -5.04 -15.24
CA TRP A 636 -3.42 -4.90 -15.00
C TRP A 636 -4.09 -3.74 -15.78
N PHE A 637 -3.38 -2.66 -16.04
CA PHE A 637 -3.89 -1.56 -16.84
C PHE A 637 -3.73 -1.77 -18.36
N ASP A 638 -3.12 -2.87 -18.77
CA ASP A 638 -2.97 -3.26 -20.18
C ASP A 638 -4.09 -4.19 -20.67
N LYS A 639 -5.09 -4.49 -19.83
CA LYS A 639 -6.29 -5.28 -20.16
C LYS A 639 -7.51 -4.40 -20.52
N PRO A 640 -7.53 -3.63 -21.62
CA PRO A 640 -8.78 -3.00 -22.02
C PRO A 640 -9.67 -4.08 -22.62
N GLU A 641 -10.84 -4.31 -22.04
CA GLU A 641 -11.88 -5.22 -22.53
C GLU A 641 -12.18 -5.03 -24.03
N GLU A 642 -12.03 -3.81 -24.52
CA GLU A 642 -12.19 -3.44 -25.92
C GLU A 642 -11.18 -4.12 -26.87
N LEU A 643 -10.01 -4.55 -26.39
CA LEU A 643 -8.98 -5.20 -27.19
C LEU A 643 -9.18 -6.71 -27.32
N MET A 644 -10.03 -7.31 -26.49
CA MET A 644 -10.28 -8.75 -26.44
C MET A 644 -11.63 -9.10 -27.05
N LYS A 645 -11.73 -10.31 -27.57
CA LYS A 645 -12.99 -10.96 -27.96
C LYS A 645 -12.89 -12.41 -27.53
N GLU A 646 -13.83 -12.84 -26.71
CA GLU A 646 -13.85 -14.21 -26.19
C GLU A 646 -13.74 -15.26 -27.29
N GLY A 647 -12.84 -16.23 -27.13
CA GLY A 647 -12.58 -17.29 -28.11
C GLY A 647 -11.79 -16.86 -29.36
N TYR A 648 -11.29 -15.65 -29.43
CA TYR A 648 -10.50 -15.12 -30.54
C TYR A 648 -9.13 -14.63 -30.09
N TYR A 649 -8.15 -14.62 -31.02
CA TYR A 649 -6.84 -14.04 -30.76
C TYR A 649 -6.92 -12.51 -30.66
N SER A 650 -5.98 -11.94 -29.90
CA SER A 650 -5.83 -10.50 -29.73
C SER A 650 -4.35 -10.13 -29.52
N ILE A 651 -4.02 -8.86 -29.52
CA ILE A 651 -2.69 -8.38 -29.11
C ILE A 651 -2.40 -8.59 -27.62
N MET A 652 -3.40 -8.98 -26.85
CA MET A 652 -3.27 -9.33 -25.43
C MET A 652 -2.75 -10.75 -25.22
N ASP A 653 -2.78 -11.61 -26.24
CA ASP A 653 -2.23 -12.96 -26.16
C ASP A 653 -0.70 -12.94 -26.17
N SER A 654 -0.07 -13.93 -25.52
CA SER A 654 1.39 -14.08 -25.52
C SER A 654 1.92 -14.41 -26.93
N MET A 655 3.19 -14.06 -27.15
CA MET A 655 3.87 -14.42 -28.40
C MET A 655 3.83 -15.93 -28.66
N GLU A 656 4.02 -16.76 -27.63
CA GLU A 656 3.94 -18.21 -27.74
C GLU A 656 2.54 -18.68 -28.20
N THR A 657 1.49 -18.13 -27.60
CA THR A 657 0.11 -18.44 -27.98
C THR A 657 -0.19 -18.06 -29.41
N LEU A 658 0.28 -16.91 -29.86
CA LEU A 658 0.09 -16.44 -31.23
C LEU A 658 0.94 -17.22 -32.25
N GLN A 659 2.16 -17.62 -31.87
CA GLN A 659 3.06 -18.39 -32.71
C GLN A 659 2.60 -19.84 -32.94
N LYS A 660 1.87 -20.45 -31.99
CA LYS A 660 1.27 -21.78 -32.13
C LYS A 660 0.20 -21.84 -33.21
N SER A 661 -0.41 -20.69 -33.55
CA SER A 661 -1.41 -20.61 -34.61
C SER A 661 -0.78 -20.17 -35.95
N PRO A 662 -0.82 -20.96 -37.02
CA PRO A 662 -0.32 -20.54 -38.34
C PRO A 662 -0.97 -19.24 -38.85
N ALA A 663 -2.25 -19.05 -38.54
CA ALA A 663 -3.02 -17.89 -38.98
C ALA A 663 -2.62 -16.60 -38.22
N ALA A 664 -2.38 -16.71 -36.91
CA ALA A 664 -1.93 -15.59 -36.08
C ALA A 664 -0.44 -15.29 -36.34
N SER A 665 0.39 -16.33 -36.47
CA SER A 665 1.83 -16.22 -36.76
C SER A 665 2.11 -15.45 -38.06
N LYS A 666 1.29 -15.65 -39.08
CA LYS A 666 1.37 -14.93 -40.36
C LYS A 666 1.10 -13.42 -40.18
N LEU A 667 0.16 -13.06 -39.32
CA LEU A 667 -0.12 -11.65 -39.01
C LEU A 667 1.02 -11.00 -38.21
N LEU A 668 1.61 -11.77 -37.28
CA LEU A 668 2.79 -11.35 -36.52
C LEU A 668 3.99 -11.04 -37.40
N SER A 669 4.28 -11.94 -38.36
CA SER A 669 5.44 -11.79 -39.26
C SER A 669 5.44 -10.45 -40.00
N SER A 670 4.27 -9.94 -40.38
CA SER A 670 4.15 -8.67 -41.12
C SER A 670 4.54 -7.47 -40.27
N ILE A 671 4.18 -7.46 -38.98
CA ILE A 671 4.50 -6.34 -38.07
C ILE A 671 5.92 -6.44 -37.53
N MET A 672 6.42 -7.67 -37.33
CA MET A 672 7.81 -7.89 -36.90
C MET A 672 8.82 -7.48 -37.98
N VAL A 673 8.51 -7.68 -39.26
CA VAL A 673 9.31 -7.16 -40.36
C VAL A 673 9.34 -5.62 -40.34
N LYS A 674 8.22 -4.96 -40.05
CA LYS A 674 8.13 -3.51 -39.92
C LYS A 674 8.96 -3.01 -38.73
N ALA A 675 8.92 -3.72 -37.59
CA ALA A 675 9.71 -3.44 -36.41
C ALA A 675 11.22 -3.61 -36.67
N SER A 676 11.63 -4.71 -37.29
CA SER A 676 13.04 -5.01 -37.56
C SER A 676 13.67 -4.06 -38.55
N ASN A 677 12.93 -3.58 -39.54
CA ASN A 677 13.43 -2.60 -40.52
C ASN A 677 13.79 -1.24 -39.89
N ALA A 678 13.22 -0.91 -38.75
CA ALA A 678 13.53 0.33 -38.00
C ALA A 678 14.84 0.25 -37.21
N TYR A 679 15.34 -0.94 -36.92
CA TYR A 679 16.61 -1.15 -36.19
C TYR A 679 17.81 -1.40 -37.12
N GLY A 680 17.63 -1.40 -38.43
CA GLY A 680 18.68 -1.57 -39.45
C GLY A 680 19.42 -2.93 -39.35
N ASP A 681 20.65 -2.97 -39.88
CA ASP A 681 21.46 -4.21 -39.96
C ASP A 681 21.92 -4.75 -38.59
N VAL A 682 21.82 -3.95 -37.52
CA VAL A 682 22.19 -4.37 -36.15
C VAL A 682 21.26 -5.49 -35.66
N ALA A 683 19.98 -5.46 -36.02
CA ALA A 683 19.00 -6.48 -35.59
C ALA A 683 19.15 -7.82 -36.33
N LYS A 684 19.81 -7.85 -37.48
CA LYS A 684 19.92 -9.06 -38.31
C LYS A 684 20.95 -10.09 -37.82
N ASN A 685 21.88 -9.67 -36.94
CA ASN A 685 23.01 -10.49 -36.50
C ASN A 685 23.03 -10.79 -35.00
N VAL A 686 22.04 -10.34 -34.21
CA VAL A 686 21.96 -10.61 -32.78
C VAL A 686 21.20 -11.93 -32.57
N LYS A 687 21.92 -12.99 -32.22
CA LYS A 687 21.29 -14.22 -31.66
C LYS A 687 20.78 -13.86 -30.27
N MET A 688 19.47 -13.90 -30.09
CA MET A 688 18.86 -13.73 -28.80
C MET A 688 19.29 -14.85 -27.85
N PRO A 689 19.69 -14.56 -26.61
CA PRO A 689 19.92 -15.61 -25.62
C PRO A 689 18.65 -16.44 -25.38
N PRO A 690 18.73 -17.74 -25.10
CA PRO A 690 17.56 -18.61 -24.87
C PRO A 690 16.62 -18.11 -23.76
N GLU A 691 17.19 -17.44 -22.76
CA GLU A 691 16.43 -16.82 -21.65
C GLU A 691 15.58 -15.66 -22.17
N MET A 692 16.10 -14.84 -23.07
CA MET A 692 15.36 -13.71 -23.67
C MET A 692 14.28 -14.21 -24.64
N GLU A 693 14.54 -15.29 -25.37
CA GLU A 693 13.52 -15.95 -26.23
C GLU A 693 12.37 -16.49 -25.40
N SER A 694 12.67 -17.18 -24.29
CA SER A 694 11.67 -17.73 -23.39
C SER A 694 10.83 -16.62 -22.73
N GLN A 695 11.46 -15.53 -22.38
CA GLN A 695 10.82 -14.35 -21.80
C GLN A 695 9.88 -13.65 -22.80
N MET A 696 10.36 -13.41 -24.03
CA MET A 696 9.53 -12.83 -25.08
C MET A 696 8.33 -13.73 -25.43
N ALA A 697 8.53 -15.05 -25.40
CA ALA A 697 7.47 -16.00 -25.69
C ALA A 697 6.28 -15.85 -24.74
N ARG A 698 6.52 -15.56 -23.46
CA ARG A 698 5.49 -15.39 -22.43
C ARG A 698 4.91 -13.97 -22.32
N THR A 699 5.54 -12.99 -22.97
CA THR A 699 5.07 -11.61 -22.93
C THR A 699 3.94 -11.37 -23.94
N SER A 700 2.92 -10.56 -23.57
CA SER A 700 1.85 -10.20 -24.51
C SER A 700 2.41 -9.41 -25.71
N LEU A 701 1.84 -9.66 -26.88
CA LEU A 701 2.24 -8.94 -28.10
C LEU A 701 2.12 -7.41 -27.90
N ARG A 702 1.10 -6.94 -27.18
CA ARG A 702 0.92 -5.51 -26.88
C ARG A 702 2.09 -4.93 -26.11
N SER A 703 2.57 -5.63 -25.09
CA SER A 703 3.73 -5.18 -24.29
C SER A 703 5.00 -5.10 -25.14
N ILE A 704 5.18 -6.05 -26.05
CA ILE A 704 6.31 -6.03 -27.02
C ILE A 704 6.18 -4.85 -27.98
N LEU A 705 4.98 -4.61 -28.54
CA LEU A 705 4.75 -3.51 -29.47
C LEU A 705 4.96 -2.14 -28.83
N LYS A 706 4.67 -1.99 -27.55
CA LYS A 706 4.97 -0.75 -26.78
C LYS A 706 6.48 -0.48 -26.69
N GLN A 707 7.30 -1.53 -26.57
CA GLN A 707 8.77 -1.38 -26.51
C GLN A 707 9.39 -0.93 -27.83
N VAL A 708 8.74 -1.24 -28.94
CA VAL A 708 9.17 -0.85 -30.30
C VAL A 708 8.38 0.33 -30.88
N ALA A 709 7.76 1.13 -30.02
CA ALA A 709 6.82 2.20 -30.38
C ALA A 709 7.38 3.27 -31.35
N LYS A 710 8.71 3.41 -31.49
CA LYS A 710 9.32 4.33 -32.46
C LYS A 710 9.09 3.95 -33.91
N SER A 711 8.78 2.70 -34.18
CA SER A 711 8.63 2.14 -35.54
C SER A 711 7.23 1.65 -35.88
N ILE A 712 6.36 1.54 -34.87
CA ILE A 712 5.00 1.00 -34.98
C ILE A 712 4.02 2.05 -34.47
N THR A 713 3.12 2.49 -35.34
CA THR A 713 2.13 3.51 -34.97
C THR A 713 0.93 2.90 -34.22
N PRO A 714 0.19 3.71 -33.43
CA PRO A 714 -1.08 3.25 -32.82
C PRO A 714 -2.08 2.67 -33.85
N ALA A 715 -2.11 3.20 -35.07
CA ALA A 715 -2.95 2.70 -36.14
C ALA A 715 -2.54 1.29 -36.59
N ASP A 716 -1.22 0.99 -36.64
CA ASP A 716 -0.72 -0.35 -36.96
C ASP A 716 -1.17 -1.38 -35.89
N VAL A 717 -1.11 -0.98 -34.61
CA VAL A 717 -1.53 -1.82 -33.48
C VAL A 717 -3.04 -2.11 -33.55
N GLN A 718 -3.86 -1.09 -33.82
CA GLN A 718 -5.31 -1.26 -33.98
C GLN A 718 -5.66 -2.17 -35.18
N GLN A 719 -4.98 -1.98 -36.31
CA GLN A 719 -5.20 -2.81 -37.50
C GLN A 719 -4.82 -4.27 -37.27
N LEU A 720 -3.69 -4.52 -36.60
CA LEU A 720 -3.26 -5.86 -36.22
C LEU A 720 -4.27 -6.52 -35.26
N ASN A 721 -4.70 -5.83 -34.23
CA ASN A 721 -5.68 -6.35 -33.27
C ASN A 721 -7.02 -6.67 -33.95
N ALA A 722 -7.50 -5.80 -34.84
CA ALA A 722 -8.72 -6.05 -35.60
C ALA A 722 -8.60 -7.29 -36.52
N ALA A 723 -7.40 -7.55 -37.03
CA ALA A 723 -7.14 -8.77 -37.84
C ALA A 723 -7.07 -10.03 -36.96
N LEU A 724 -6.45 -9.98 -35.80
CA LEU A 724 -6.37 -11.08 -34.81
C LEU A 724 -7.76 -11.42 -34.27
N LYS A 725 -8.59 -10.45 -33.94
CA LYS A 725 -9.99 -10.63 -33.47
C LYS A 725 -10.93 -11.30 -34.50
N LYS A 726 -10.46 -11.53 -35.71
CA LYS A 726 -11.15 -12.34 -36.74
C LYS A 726 -10.67 -13.80 -36.77
N LYS A 727 -9.64 -14.16 -36.00
CA LYS A 727 -9.07 -15.50 -35.91
C LYS A 727 -9.51 -16.18 -34.63
N LYS A 728 -10.24 -17.31 -34.75
CA LYS A 728 -10.71 -18.07 -33.60
C LYS A 728 -9.55 -18.84 -32.98
N LYS A 729 -9.48 -18.88 -31.65
CA LYS A 729 -8.51 -19.72 -30.94
C LYS A 729 -8.81 -21.19 -31.25
N GLU A 730 -7.75 -21.92 -31.58
CA GLU A 730 -7.85 -23.38 -31.73
C GLU A 730 -7.92 -23.98 -30.33
N SER A 731 -8.94 -24.78 -30.05
CA SER A 731 -9.19 -25.46 -28.77
C SER A 731 -8.15 -26.53 -28.49
#